data_df4dd587ae86274804cecb0ee02edbd4
#
_entry.id   df4dd587ae86274804cecb0ee02edbd4
#
_cell.length_a   1.000
_cell.length_b   1.000
_cell.length_c   1.000
_cell.angle_alpha   90.00
_cell.angle_beta   90.00
_cell.angle_gamma   90.00
#
_symmetry.space_group_name_H-M   'P 1'
#
loop_
_entity.id
_entity.type
_entity.pdbx_description
1 polymer ?
#
loop_
_entity_poly.entity_id
_entity_poly.type
_entity_poly.pdbx_seq_one_letter_code
_entity_poly.pdbx_strand_id
1 'polypeptide(L)'
;MTKRLTWEQKSIVSHDIGHALVKAVPGSGKTTTLVKRVERLVKMGTDPRSILILMYNRSAQLSFTEKLKTALKSTVIPEVRTFHSLALKIVGYGERQQIIKKKDLLAPGGYRYQQLVKQAYRHGFDHEVSYIAPNEIENLELFIARCRAAVVTPVDAATDPTFRNIKREFIRAYSRYCELLEENNLRTLDDCLIEAVSVLRNDTSYGSYFKHIIVDEYQDVNLIQHEMTRLLSKSDTSVMAVGDINQCIYEWRGARPDFIGGLFEKHYQDTKVFQLSCTFRFGHELSLMANSVIRRNSTKLTRLCVSHPSAPKTEVRLHFDICLSEVLSSISVNRGTQAILSRAKANLAEAELALRLCGLPYRYLNGSSSLHTRTEIGMLVVGVLLCVYGNLQQLENHPAKKDMVYGFLKEAGFNWQRGQFKAALDFLMAPHADLWSVLGNLFEGSYYQEDRLKRLAKICQKDGEKTPAFDVLRRLSMAGFTDRIGSEGVTRAGSNDLKRGVLRIEALLESSKIDSRTFLNLILNPVGTSAGREPFILSTLHGSKGLEWDNVVLIGLNEKEFPGGKFDDSYNGHTSMHNPPSEEGIEEERRLFYVGITRTKQQLHMVAPLDEGLTLWLNKRWDSSPTKSSIATRFVYEAGCTSCAVTSNAIYNNAAEKQASEFSKFHQWYLRDLKRLKV
;
A
#
# COMPACT_ATOMS: atom_id res chain seq x y z
N MET A 1 31.26 16.22 -5.60
CA MET A 1 31.63 16.42 -4.18
C MET A 1 31.15 15.22 -3.37
N THR A 2 32.03 14.44 -2.76
CA THR A 2 31.65 13.36 -1.83
C THR A 2 30.96 13.96 -0.61
N LYS A 3 29.65 13.67 -0.45
CA LYS A 3 28.88 14.13 0.72
C LYS A 3 29.60 13.63 2.00
N ARG A 4 29.97 14.54 2.89
CA ARG A 4 30.55 14.19 4.20
C ARG A 4 29.50 13.42 5.02
N LEU A 5 29.91 12.30 5.62
CA LEU A 5 29.07 11.55 6.54
C LEU A 5 28.85 12.35 7.83
N THR A 6 27.63 12.26 8.39
CA THR A 6 27.36 12.76 9.75
C THR A 6 28.14 11.95 10.78
N TRP A 7 28.24 12.46 12.01
CA TRP A 7 28.88 11.71 13.09
C TRP A 7 28.15 10.39 13.39
N GLU A 8 26.81 10.34 13.32
CA GLU A 8 26.00 9.13 13.47
C GLU A 8 26.35 8.10 12.38
N GLN A 9 26.41 8.54 11.12
CA GLN A 9 26.82 7.67 10.01
C GLN A 9 28.26 7.17 10.17
N LYS A 10 29.18 8.04 10.58
CA LYS A 10 30.59 7.65 10.84
C LYS A 10 30.68 6.60 11.94
N SER A 11 29.94 6.75 13.04
CA SER A 11 29.93 5.80 14.16
C SER A 11 29.46 4.40 13.70
N ILE A 12 28.44 4.31 12.82
CA ILE A 12 27.99 3.05 12.25
C ILE A 12 29.02 2.45 11.30
N VAL A 13 29.62 3.28 10.44
CA VAL A 13 30.66 2.85 9.49
C VAL A 13 31.88 2.32 10.22
N SER A 14 32.25 2.90 11.37
CA SER A 14 33.41 2.50 12.17
C SER A 14 33.16 1.35 13.16
N HIS A 15 31.91 0.86 13.27
CA HIS A 15 31.61 -0.31 14.09
C HIS A 15 32.10 -1.59 13.38
N ASP A 16 33.13 -2.21 13.88
CA ASP A 16 33.80 -3.29 13.16
C ASP A 16 33.26 -4.68 13.56
N ILE A 17 33.21 -5.02 14.84
CA ILE A 17 32.84 -6.34 15.38
C ILE A 17 31.72 -6.20 16.40
N GLY A 18 30.91 -7.27 16.54
CA GLY A 18 29.80 -7.37 17.46
C GLY A 18 28.46 -7.02 16.82
N HIS A 19 27.39 -7.27 17.56
CA HIS A 19 26.04 -7.03 17.06
C HIS A 19 25.67 -5.54 17.11
N ALA A 20 24.86 -5.10 16.17
CA ALA A 20 24.44 -3.71 16.09
C ALA A 20 22.96 -3.59 15.67
N LEU A 21 22.24 -2.69 16.33
CA LEU A 21 20.89 -2.28 15.95
C LEU A 21 20.92 -0.80 15.55
N VAL A 22 20.58 -0.51 14.31
CA VAL A 22 20.53 0.86 13.77
C VAL A 22 19.07 1.30 13.64
N LYS A 23 18.64 2.21 14.52
CA LYS A 23 17.32 2.84 14.47
C LYS A 23 17.41 4.09 13.59
N ALA A 24 16.76 4.04 12.44
CA ALA A 24 16.90 5.04 11.39
C ALA A 24 15.58 5.78 11.13
N VAL A 25 15.66 7.02 10.63
CA VAL A 25 14.49 7.78 10.15
C VAL A 25 14.44 7.78 8.61
N PRO A 26 13.30 8.16 7.99
CA PRO A 26 13.20 8.26 6.54
C PRO A 26 14.23 9.25 5.98
N GLY A 27 14.86 8.90 4.86
CA GLY A 27 15.83 9.79 4.22
C GLY A 27 17.16 10.00 4.97
N SER A 28 17.44 9.20 5.99
CA SER A 28 18.68 9.34 6.81
C SER A 28 19.95 8.80 6.12
N GLY A 29 19.83 8.31 4.90
CA GLY A 29 20.98 7.76 4.17
C GLY A 29 21.38 6.35 4.61
N LYS A 30 20.44 5.52 5.11
CA LYS A 30 20.66 4.10 5.48
C LYS A 30 21.53 3.38 4.45
N THR A 31 21.08 3.33 3.20
CA THR A 31 21.79 2.63 2.12
C THR A 31 23.23 3.14 1.93
N THR A 32 23.41 4.47 1.93
CA THR A 32 24.76 5.08 1.80
C THR A 32 25.66 4.68 2.97
N THR A 33 25.13 4.69 4.19
CA THR A 33 25.86 4.31 5.40
C THR A 33 26.29 2.84 5.33
N LEU A 34 25.37 1.96 4.93
CA LEU A 34 25.67 0.52 4.79
C LEU A 34 26.72 0.24 3.70
N VAL A 35 26.60 0.89 2.54
CA VAL A 35 27.61 0.75 1.47
C VAL A 35 28.99 1.20 1.96
N LYS A 36 29.07 2.33 2.67
CA LYS A 36 30.34 2.83 3.23
C LYS A 36 30.90 1.93 4.34
N ARG A 37 30.03 1.30 5.14
CA ARG A 37 30.45 0.29 6.12
C ARG A 37 31.07 -0.93 5.42
N VAL A 38 30.40 -1.47 4.41
CA VAL A 38 30.90 -2.61 3.65
C VAL A 38 32.24 -2.26 2.97
N GLU A 39 32.31 -1.08 2.34
CA GLU A 39 33.56 -0.57 1.76
C GLU A 39 34.72 -0.55 2.78
N ARG A 40 34.43 -0.11 4.02
CA ARG A 40 35.40 -0.09 5.10
C ARG A 40 35.83 -1.49 5.49
N LEU A 41 34.88 -2.43 5.75
CA LEU A 41 35.18 -3.80 6.13
C LEU A 41 36.09 -4.49 5.11
N VAL A 42 35.78 -4.35 3.83
CA VAL A 42 36.62 -4.92 2.74
C VAL A 42 38.02 -4.27 2.72
N LYS A 43 38.13 -2.95 2.90
CA LYS A 43 39.44 -2.25 3.00
C LYS A 43 40.25 -2.69 4.22
N MET A 44 39.61 -3.14 5.29
CA MET A 44 40.30 -3.69 6.48
C MET A 44 40.69 -5.16 6.32
N GLY A 45 40.47 -5.78 5.17
CA GLY A 45 40.87 -7.14 4.87
C GLY A 45 39.78 -8.20 5.04
N THR A 46 38.52 -7.80 5.34
CA THR A 46 37.41 -8.76 5.38
C THR A 46 37.12 -9.28 3.97
N ASP A 47 37.11 -10.61 3.80
CA ASP A 47 36.74 -11.23 2.52
C ASP A 47 35.30 -10.84 2.16
N PRO A 48 35.03 -10.21 0.99
CA PRO A 48 33.68 -9.89 0.55
C PRO A 48 32.70 -11.07 0.60
N ARG A 49 33.20 -12.30 0.34
CA ARG A 49 32.37 -13.52 0.35
C ARG A 49 31.87 -13.90 1.75
N SER A 50 32.54 -13.41 2.81
CA SER A 50 32.12 -13.61 4.20
C SER A 50 31.10 -12.58 4.69
N ILE A 51 30.63 -11.68 3.81
CA ILE A 51 29.62 -10.66 4.12
C ILE A 51 28.31 -11.01 3.40
N LEU A 52 27.24 -11.21 4.17
CA LEU A 52 25.87 -11.40 3.67
C LEU A 52 25.05 -10.13 3.92
N ILE A 53 24.33 -9.68 2.89
CA ILE A 53 23.42 -8.54 2.99
C ILE A 53 22.02 -9.01 2.60
N LEU A 54 21.08 -8.88 3.53
CA LEU A 54 19.67 -9.24 3.34
C LEU A 54 18.83 -8.00 3.14
N MET A 55 18.12 -7.97 2.02
CA MET A 55 17.25 -6.90 1.59
C MET A 55 15.79 -7.36 1.59
N TYR A 56 14.87 -6.45 1.86
CA TYR A 56 13.44 -6.78 1.91
C TYR A 56 12.88 -7.20 0.54
N ASN A 57 13.25 -6.50 -0.54
CA ASN A 57 12.71 -6.78 -1.88
C ASN A 57 13.79 -6.75 -2.97
N ARG A 58 13.42 -7.26 -4.16
CA ARG A 58 14.32 -7.39 -5.32
C ARG A 58 14.81 -6.04 -5.85
N SER A 59 13.96 -5.02 -5.87
CA SER A 59 14.34 -3.68 -6.35
C SER A 59 15.43 -3.06 -5.46
N ALA A 60 15.25 -3.13 -4.13
CA ALA A 60 16.26 -2.69 -3.17
C ALA A 60 17.57 -3.48 -3.32
N GLN A 61 17.48 -4.82 -3.48
CA GLN A 61 18.64 -5.69 -3.71
C GLN A 61 19.45 -5.25 -4.94
N LEU A 62 18.79 -5.07 -6.09
CA LEU A 62 19.45 -4.65 -7.33
C LEU A 62 20.12 -3.28 -7.18
N SER A 63 19.39 -2.30 -6.65
CA SER A 63 19.93 -0.94 -6.41
C SER A 63 21.12 -0.96 -5.45
N PHE A 64 21.05 -1.76 -4.39
CA PHE A 64 22.14 -1.88 -3.42
C PHE A 64 23.38 -2.54 -4.05
N THR A 65 23.17 -3.60 -4.83
CA THR A 65 24.23 -4.31 -5.56
C THR A 65 24.99 -3.38 -6.49
N GLU A 66 24.30 -2.56 -7.28
CA GLU A 66 24.94 -1.59 -8.18
C GLU A 66 25.75 -0.52 -7.44
N LYS A 67 25.22 -0.03 -6.30
CA LYS A 67 25.96 0.91 -5.45
C LYS A 67 27.21 0.28 -4.85
N LEU A 68 27.16 -1.00 -4.46
CA LEU A 68 28.35 -1.73 -3.97
C LEU A 68 29.39 -1.92 -5.05
N LYS A 69 29.00 -2.36 -6.26
CA LYS A 69 29.92 -2.50 -7.38
C LYS A 69 30.67 -1.20 -7.66
N THR A 70 29.92 -0.09 -7.68
CA THR A 70 30.49 1.24 -7.89
C THR A 70 31.46 1.66 -6.77
N ALA A 71 31.12 1.34 -5.50
CA ALA A 71 31.93 1.73 -4.35
C ALA A 71 33.22 0.88 -4.22
N LEU A 72 33.10 -0.43 -4.41
CA LEU A 72 34.21 -1.37 -4.24
C LEU A 72 35.14 -1.42 -5.45
N LYS A 73 34.67 -1.02 -6.62
CA LYS A 73 35.42 -1.12 -7.91
C LYS A 73 36.01 -2.51 -8.14
N SER A 74 35.32 -3.55 -7.72
CA SER A 74 35.74 -4.94 -7.76
C SER A 74 34.66 -5.82 -8.37
N THR A 75 35.07 -6.91 -9.02
CA THR A 75 34.17 -7.97 -9.50
C THR A 75 33.73 -8.88 -8.36
N VAL A 76 34.53 -8.99 -7.31
CA VAL A 76 34.18 -9.75 -6.11
C VAL A 76 33.48 -8.81 -5.12
N ILE A 77 32.20 -9.03 -4.93
CA ILE A 77 31.35 -8.25 -4.01
C ILE A 77 30.68 -9.16 -2.97
N PRO A 78 30.22 -8.63 -1.82
CA PRO A 78 29.40 -9.34 -0.88
C PRO A 78 28.16 -9.99 -1.49
N GLU A 79 27.68 -11.04 -0.84
CA GLU A 79 26.45 -11.71 -1.23
C GLU A 79 25.24 -10.83 -0.82
N VAL A 80 24.52 -10.26 -1.81
CA VAL A 80 23.33 -9.43 -1.61
C VAL A 80 22.11 -10.21 -2.06
N ARG A 81 21.18 -10.53 -1.14
CA ARG A 81 19.98 -11.33 -1.42
C ARG A 81 18.73 -10.78 -0.75
N THR A 82 17.58 -11.18 -1.28
CA THR A 82 16.34 -11.14 -0.51
C THR A 82 16.24 -12.42 0.36
N PHE A 83 15.44 -12.38 1.43
CA PHE A 83 15.21 -13.57 2.27
C PHE A 83 14.76 -14.78 1.45
N HIS A 84 13.79 -14.60 0.53
CA HIS A 84 13.32 -15.69 -0.32
C HIS A 84 14.40 -16.21 -1.27
N SER A 85 15.24 -15.34 -1.84
CA SER A 85 16.32 -15.80 -2.73
C SER A 85 17.43 -16.54 -1.97
N LEU A 86 17.67 -16.19 -0.72
CA LEU A 86 18.58 -16.95 0.16
C LEU A 86 17.94 -18.28 0.56
N ALA A 87 16.65 -18.29 0.92
CA ALA A 87 15.92 -19.51 1.26
C ALA A 87 15.95 -20.54 0.11
N LEU A 88 15.71 -20.09 -1.14
CA LEU A 88 15.83 -20.94 -2.32
C LEU A 88 17.24 -21.55 -2.49
N LYS A 89 18.30 -20.79 -2.20
CA LYS A 89 19.68 -21.29 -2.22
C LYS A 89 19.91 -22.36 -1.13
N ILE A 90 19.40 -22.13 0.06
CA ILE A 90 19.51 -23.07 1.21
C ILE A 90 18.69 -24.34 0.93
N VAL A 91 17.48 -24.21 0.40
CA VAL A 91 16.62 -25.34 0.02
C VAL A 91 17.33 -26.20 -1.05
N GLY A 92 17.87 -25.58 -2.10
CA GLY A 92 18.63 -26.31 -3.13
C GLY A 92 19.92 -26.99 -2.60
N TYR A 93 20.51 -26.44 -1.53
CA TYR A 93 21.57 -27.11 -0.81
C TYR A 93 21.02 -28.32 -0.04
N GLY A 94 19.94 -28.14 0.75
CA GLY A 94 19.33 -29.20 1.53
C GLY A 94 18.83 -30.39 0.70
N GLU A 95 18.32 -30.13 -0.52
CA GLU A 95 17.96 -31.17 -1.49
C GLU A 95 19.18 -31.98 -1.94
N ARG A 96 20.29 -31.30 -2.29
CA ARG A 96 21.54 -31.97 -2.71
C ARG A 96 22.16 -32.80 -1.60
N GLN A 97 22.05 -32.35 -0.33
CA GLN A 97 22.50 -33.08 0.85
C GLN A 97 21.48 -34.09 1.36
N GLN A 98 20.32 -34.26 0.69
CA GLN A 98 19.23 -35.15 1.09
C GLN A 98 18.66 -34.88 2.49
N ILE A 99 18.80 -33.64 3.00
CA ILE A 99 18.24 -33.21 4.29
C ILE A 99 16.72 -33.00 4.13
N ILE A 100 16.27 -32.56 2.97
CA ILE A 100 14.86 -32.35 2.62
C ILE A 100 14.54 -32.98 1.27
N LYS A 101 13.25 -33.31 1.07
CA LYS A 101 12.78 -33.85 -0.21
C LYS A 101 12.80 -32.78 -1.30
N LYS A 102 13.10 -33.20 -2.53
CA LYS A 102 12.96 -32.34 -3.69
C LYS A 102 11.49 -32.09 -4.00
N LYS A 103 11.10 -30.83 -4.16
CA LYS A 103 9.75 -30.41 -4.50
C LYS A 103 9.82 -29.32 -5.60
N ASP A 104 8.77 -29.24 -6.42
CA ASP A 104 8.66 -28.21 -7.44
C ASP A 104 8.19 -26.89 -6.86
N LEU A 105 8.79 -25.77 -7.33
CA LEU A 105 8.37 -24.43 -6.90
C LEU A 105 7.08 -24.00 -7.60
N LEU A 106 6.05 -23.71 -6.80
CA LEU A 106 4.78 -23.18 -7.26
C LEU A 106 4.89 -21.64 -7.40
N ALA A 107 4.75 -21.15 -8.63
CA ALA A 107 4.82 -19.71 -8.89
C ALA A 107 3.62 -18.97 -8.25
N PRO A 108 3.86 -17.93 -7.42
CA PRO A 108 2.79 -17.14 -6.83
C PRO A 108 1.91 -16.50 -7.90
N GLY A 109 0.58 -16.53 -7.72
CA GLY A 109 -0.39 -15.92 -8.64
C GLY A 109 -0.54 -16.63 -9.99
N GLY A 110 0.23 -17.68 -10.28
CA GLY A 110 0.09 -18.49 -11.49
C GLY A 110 -1.21 -19.29 -11.51
N TYR A 111 -1.62 -19.75 -12.70
CA TYR A 111 -2.86 -20.50 -12.89
C TYR A 111 -2.97 -21.71 -11.93
N ARG A 112 -1.91 -22.52 -11.83
CA ARG A 112 -1.88 -23.71 -10.95
C ARG A 112 -2.04 -23.33 -9.48
N TYR A 113 -1.39 -22.23 -9.03
CA TYR A 113 -1.54 -21.70 -7.69
C TYR A 113 -3.00 -21.32 -7.40
N GLN A 114 -3.62 -20.55 -8.29
CA GLN A 114 -5.02 -20.14 -8.13
C GLN A 114 -5.99 -21.34 -8.10
N GLN A 115 -5.73 -22.39 -8.89
CA GLN A 115 -6.55 -23.60 -8.85
C GLN A 115 -6.46 -24.32 -7.51
N LEU A 116 -5.25 -24.45 -6.94
CA LEU A 116 -5.05 -25.07 -5.64
C LEU A 116 -5.72 -24.27 -4.51
N VAL A 117 -5.60 -22.95 -4.52
CA VAL A 117 -6.25 -22.09 -3.51
C VAL A 117 -7.78 -22.19 -3.63
N LYS A 118 -8.33 -22.20 -4.84
CA LYS A 118 -9.78 -22.38 -5.07
C LYS A 118 -10.27 -23.77 -4.63
N GLN A 119 -9.49 -24.81 -4.87
CA GLN A 119 -9.81 -26.17 -4.43
C GLN A 119 -9.80 -26.27 -2.90
N ALA A 120 -8.79 -25.70 -2.26
CA ALA A 120 -8.69 -25.61 -0.81
C ALA A 120 -9.87 -24.82 -0.22
N TYR A 121 -10.20 -23.67 -0.80
CA TYR A 121 -11.34 -22.86 -0.39
C TYR A 121 -12.66 -23.67 -0.39
N ARG A 122 -12.97 -24.37 -1.50
CA ARG A 122 -14.18 -25.17 -1.60
C ARG A 122 -14.25 -26.28 -0.55
N HIS A 123 -13.14 -26.92 -0.26
CA HIS A 123 -13.05 -27.95 0.78
C HIS A 123 -13.31 -27.42 2.20
N GLY A 124 -13.06 -26.13 2.43
CA GLY A 124 -13.34 -25.50 3.71
C GLY A 124 -14.81 -25.44 4.10
N PHE A 125 -15.74 -25.57 3.14
CA PHE A 125 -17.18 -25.43 3.34
C PHE A 125 -17.88 -26.81 3.32
N ASP A 126 -18.94 -26.93 4.13
CA ASP A 126 -19.74 -28.16 4.26
C ASP A 126 -20.77 -28.30 3.13
N HIS A 127 -20.89 -27.32 2.24
CA HIS A 127 -21.80 -27.27 1.11
C HIS A 127 -21.06 -26.94 -0.19
N GLU A 128 -21.65 -27.31 -1.32
CA GLU A 128 -21.06 -27.04 -2.63
C GLU A 128 -21.01 -25.51 -2.90
N VAL A 129 -19.81 -24.98 -3.04
CA VAL A 129 -19.57 -23.57 -3.39
C VAL A 129 -19.47 -23.46 -4.91
N SER A 130 -20.56 -23.02 -5.54
CA SER A 130 -20.65 -22.86 -7.00
C SER A 130 -19.86 -21.66 -7.52
N TYR A 131 -19.78 -20.57 -6.73
CA TYR A 131 -19.05 -19.35 -7.04
C TYR A 131 -18.21 -18.91 -5.87
N ILE A 132 -16.97 -18.51 -6.15
CA ILE A 132 -16.04 -17.95 -5.16
C ILE A 132 -15.74 -16.52 -5.58
N ALA A 133 -16.10 -15.57 -4.73
CA ALA A 133 -15.78 -14.17 -4.98
C ALA A 133 -14.25 -13.93 -4.94
N PRO A 134 -13.69 -13.11 -5.82
CA PRO A 134 -12.24 -12.85 -5.87
C PRO A 134 -11.65 -12.41 -4.53
N ASN A 135 -12.38 -11.60 -3.77
CA ASN A 135 -11.97 -11.13 -2.46
C ASN A 135 -11.94 -12.24 -1.38
N GLU A 136 -12.76 -13.27 -1.50
CA GLU A 136 -12.71 -14.42 -0.58
C GLU A 136 -11.41 -15.23 -0.80
N ILE A 137 -10.99 -15.36 -2.06
CA ILE A 137 -9.69 -15.96 -2.38
C ILE A 137 -8.56 -15.10 -1.82
N GLU A 138 -8.59 -13.79 -2.04
CA GLU A 138 -7.60 -12.86 -1.50
C GLU A 138 -7.52 -12.93 0.04
N ASN A 139 -8.67 -12.99 0.72
CA ASN A 139 -8.72 -13.14 2.18
C ASN A 139 -8.13 -14.47 2.67
N LEU A 140 -8.39 -15.58 1.94
CA LEU A 140 -7.78 -16.87 2.25
C LEU A 140 -6.26 -16.83 2.03
N GLU A 141 -5.81 -16.24 0.92
CA GLU A 141 -4.37 -16.08 0.63
C GLU A 141 -3.67 -15.27 1.71
N LEU A 142 -4.29 -14.18 2.18
CA LEU A 142 -3.77 -13.36 3.27
C LEU A 142 -3.70 -14.14 4.59
N PHE A 143 -4.72 -14.92 4.89
CA PHE A 143 -4.74 -15.79 6.07
C PHE A 143 -3.63 -16.84 6.01
N ILE A 144 -3.47 -17.54 4.87
CA ILE A 144 -2.40 -18.53 4.64
C ILE A 144 -1.03 -17.87 4.80
N ALA A 145 -0.81 -16.72 4.16
CA ALA A 145 0.46 -15.99 4.24
C ALA A 145 0.80 -15.59 5.69
N ARG A 146 -0.20 -15.14 6.48
CA ARG A 146 -0.04 -14.82 7.89
C ARG A 146 0.34 -16.04 8.73
N CYS A 147 -0.33 -17.17 8.54
CA CYS A 147 -0.01 -18.43 9.22
C CYS A 147 1.43 -18.88 8.88
N ARG A 148 1.81 -18.84 7.60
CA ARG A 148 3.16 -19.21 7.15
C ARG A 148 4.24 -18.28 7.73
N ALA A 149 4.00 -16.97 7.73
CA ALA A 149 4.94 -15.99 8.30
C ALA A 149 5.16 -16.17 9.82
N ALA A 150 4.12 -16.62 10.53
CA ALA A 150 4.16 -16.92 11.97
C ALA A 150 4.57 -18.37 12.28
N VAL A 151 4.75 -19.21 11.26
CA VAL A 151 5.05 -20.66 11.41
C VAL A 151 3.94 -21.41 12.17
N VAL A 152 2.69 -21.01 11.93
CA VAL A 152 1.50 -21.57 12.58
C VAL A 152 0.93 -22.66 11.68
N THR A 153 0.79 -23.87 12.25
CA THR A 153 0.13 -25.00 11.54
C THR A 153 -1.39 -24.81 11.53
N PRO A 154 -2.15 -25.54 10.66
CA PRO A 154 -3.61 -25.49 10.70
C PRO A 154 -4.20 -25.86 12.08
N VAL A 155 -3.58 -26.78 12.80
CA VAL A 155 -3.99 -27.20 14.16
C VAL A 155 -3.75 -26.06 15.16
N ASP A 156 -2.59 -25.42 15.10
CA ASP A 156 -2.27 -24.28 15.97
C ASP A 156 -3.20 -23.10 15.68
N ALA A 157 -3.50 -22.83 14.40
CA ALA A 157 -4.43 -21.76 14.00
C ALA A 157 -5.85 -21.97 14.56
N ALA A 158 -6.27 -23.20 14.77
CA ALA A 158 -7.56 -23.51 15.37
C ALA A 158 -7.65 -23.15 16.88
N THR A 159 -6.52 -23.13 17.58
CA THR A 159 -6.45 -22.94 19.03
C THR A 159 -5.84 -21.60 19.46
N ASP A 160 -5.06 -20.95 18.58
CA ASP A 160 -4.38 -19.69 18.87
C ASP A 160 -5.39 -18.53 19.02
N PRO A 161 -5.37 -17.81 20.16
CA PRO A 161 -6.23 -16.65 20.39
C PRO A 161 -6.16 -15.57 19.32
N THR A 162 -5.03 -15.41 18.64
CA THR A 162 -4.84 -14.40 17.59
C THR A 162 -5.70 -14.66 16.34
N PHE A 163 -6.21 -15.89 16.19
CA PHE A 163 -7.07 -16.32 15.07
C PHE A 163 -8.53 -16.57 15.49
N ARG A 164 -8.96 -16.21 16.72
CA ARG A 164 -10.33 -16.45 17.23
C ARG A 164 -11.45 -15.91 16.33
N ASN A 165 -11.19 -14.82 15.62
CA ASN A 165 -12.17 -14.17 14.74
C ASN A 165 -12.09 -14.66 13.28
N ILE A 166 -11.27 -15.66 13.00
CA ILE A 166 -11.14 -16.25 11.67
C ILE A 166 -12.27 -17.29 11.47
N LYS A 167 -12.84 -17.30 10.28
CA LYS A 167 -13.85 -18.28 9.88
C LYS A 167 -13.25 -19.70 9.99
N ARG A 168 -13.95 -20.65 10.61
CA ARG A 168 -13.51 -22.04 10.70
C ARG A 168 -13.25 -22.67 9.33
N GLU A 169 -13.99 -22.24 8.34
CA GLU A 169 -13.84 -22.62 6.94
C GLU A 169 -12.44 -22.31 6.40
N PHE A 170 -11.87 -21.17 6.81
CA PHE A 170 -10.50 -20.78 6.39
C PHE A 170 -9.43 -21.67 7.03
N ILE A 171 -9.64 -22.12 8.27
CA ILE A 171 -8.73 -23.06 8.93
C ILE A 171 -8.74 -24.40 8.21
N ARG A 172 -9.94 -24.92 7.87
CA ARG A 172 -10.09 -26.18 7.10
C ARG A 172 -9.50 -26.02 5.69
N ALA A 173 -9.74 -24.88 5.05
CA ALA A 173 -9.14 -24.58 3.74
C ALA A 173 -7.61 -24.52 3.82
N TYR A 174 -7.03 -23.98 4.88
CA TYR A 174 -5.60 -23.96 5.08
C TYR A 174 -5.02 -25.37 5.29
N SER A 175 -5.71 -26.24 6.05
CA SER A 175 -5.33 -27.66 6.17
C SER A 175 -5.28 -28.33 4.80
N ARG A 176 -6.36 -28.19 4.04
CA ARG A 176 -6.45 -28.77 2.69
C ARG A 176 -5.40 -28.21 1.73
N TYR A 177 -5.10 -26.92 1.84
CA TYR A 177 -4.03 -26.28 1.05
C TYR A 177 -2.67 -26.92 1.32
N CYS A 178 -2.35 -27.18 2.60
CA CYS A 178 -1.11 -27.85 2.97
C CYS A 178 -1.03 -29.28 2.43
N GLU A 179 -2.13 -30.04 2.53
CA GLU A 179 -2.25 -31.40 1.97
C GLU A 179 -2.07 -31.40 0.45
N LEU A 180 -2.71 -30.48 -0.27
CA LEU A 180 -2.58 -30.35 -1.72
C LEU A 180 -1.15 -30.03 -2.17
N LEU A 181 -0.41 -29.24 -1.41
CA LEU A 181 1.01 -29.00 -1.70
C LEU A 181 1.82 -30.29 -1.54
N GLU A 182 1.59 -31.06 -0.48
CA GLU A 182 2.30 -32.33 -0.26
C GLU A 182 1.91 -33.40 -1.31
N GLU A 183 0.62 -33.60 -1.57
CA GLU A 183 0.11 -34.55 -2.57
C GLU A 183 0.67 -34.29 -3.97
N ASN A 184 0.87 -33.02 -4.33
CA ASN A 184 1.40 -32.61 -5.62
C ASN A 184 2.91 -32.41 -5.65
N ASN A 185 3.60 -32.69 -4.54
CA ASN A 185 5.05 -32.47 -4.38
C ASN A 185 5.47 -31.04 -4.71
N LEU A 186 4.74 -30.05 -4.18
CA LEU A 186 4.90 -28.63 -4.42
C LEU A 186 5.38 -27.88 -3.17
N ARG A 187 6.04 -26.77 -3.38
CA ARG A 187 6.37 -25.75 -2.36
C ARG A 187 6.10 -24.34 -2.89
N THR A 188 5.74 -23.44 -2.02
CA THR A 188 5.67 -21.99 -2.30
C THR A 188 6.95 -21.29 -1.88
N LEU A 189 7.07 -19.98 -2.15
CA LEU A 189 8.18 -19.17 -1.65
C LEU A 189 8.20 -19.09 -0.12
N ASP A 190 7.04 -19.07 0.53
CA ASP A 190 6.94 -19.07 1.99
C ASP A 190 7.35 -20.43 2.57
N ASP A 191 7.01 -21.53 1.90
CA ASP A 191 7.52 -22.86 2.27
C ASP A 191 9.04 -22.96 2.16
N CYS A 192 9.64 -22.29 1.18
CA CYS A 192 11.10 -22.23 1.09
C CYS A 192 11.74 -21.58 2.32
N LEU A 193 11.12 -20.57 2.93
CA LEU A 193 11.61 -19.98 4.19
C LEU A 193 11.58 -20.99 5.34
N ILE A 194 10.46 -21.73 5.48
CA ILE A 194 10.27 -22.75 6.52
C ILE A 194 11.25 -23.91 6.33
N GLU A 195 11.35 -24.43 5.11
CA GLU A 195 12.27 -25.51 4.77
C GLU A 195 13.74 -25.08 4.92
N ALA A 196 14.10 -23.83 4.58
CA ALA A 196 15.43 -23.30 4.80
C ALA A 196 15.82 -23.29 6.29
N VAL A 197 14.88 -22.90 7.17
CA VAL A 197 15.09 -22.98 8.63
C VAL A 197 15.27 -24.43 9.08
N SER A 198 14.50 -25.37 8.52
CA SER A 198 14.67 -26.80 8.81
C SER A 198 16.06 -27.30 8.39
N VAL A 199 16.52 -26.95 7.19
CA VAL A 199 17.87 -27.28 6.72
C VAL A 199 18.95 -26.73 7.65
N LEU A 200 18.84 -25.45 8.04
CA LEU A 200 19.81 -24.79 8.93
C LEU A 200 19.83 -25.36 10.35
N ARG A 201 18.75 -25.96 10.84
CA ARG A 201 18.67 -26.64 12.11
C ARG A 201 19.35 -28.01 12.05
N ASN A 202 19.22 -28.73 10.93
CA ASN A 202 19.80 -30.03 10.69
C ASN A 202 21.30 -29.97 10.31
N ASP A 203 21.70 -28.91 9.60
CA ASP A 203 23.09 -28.64 9.25
C ASP A 203 23.52 -27.26 9.76
N THR A 204 24.07 -27.26 10.96
CA THR A 204 24.57 -26.07 11.63
C THR A 204 25.86 -25.53 11.02
N SER A 205 26.52 -26.27 10.12
CA SER A 205 27.73 -25.82 9.43
C SER A 205 27.45 -24.86 8.31
N TYR A 206 26.23 -24.89 7.73
CA TYR A 206 25.85 -23.99 6.65
C TYR A 206 25.96 -22.51 7.08
N GLY A 207 26.64 -21.74 6.31
CA GLY A 207 26.81 -20.29 6.55
C GLY A 207 27.90 -19.95 7.60
N SER A 208 28.64 -20.94 8.13
CA SER A 208 29.72 -20.70 9.10
C SER A 208 30.82 -19.77 8.58
N TYR A 209 30.91 -19.57 7.28
CA TYR A 209 31.84 -18.65 6.63
C TYR A 209 31.39 -17.18 6.72
N PHE A 210 30.12 -16.89 7.07
CA PHE A 210 29.66 -15.51 7.22
C PHE A 210 30.20 -14.89 8.53
N LYS A 211 31.02 -13.85 8.36
CA LYS A 211 31.54 -13.04 9.49
C LYS A 211 30.67 -11.81 9.75
N HIS A 212 29.98 -11.31 8.74
CA HIS A 212 29.06 -10.19 8.85
C HIS A 212 27.75 -10.50 8.14
N ILE A 213 26.64 -10.29 8.85
CA ILE A 213 25.27 -10.35 8.31
C ILE A 213 24.66 -8.97 8.52
N ILE A 214 24.24 -8.32 7.44
CA ILE A 214 23.58 -7.01 7.46
C ILE A 214 22.15 -7.20 6.96
N VAL A 215 21.16 -6.77 7.75
CA VAL A 215 19.74 -6.88 7.39
C VAL A 215 19.14 -5.48 7.32
N ASP A 216 18.71 -5.08 6.12
CA ASP A 216 18.01 -3.81 5.89
C ASP A 216 16.49 -3.97 6.03
N GLU A 217 15.80 -2.87 6.37
CA GLU A 217 14.35 -2.82 6.63
C GLU A 217 13.88 -3.87 7.68
N TYR A 218 14.64 -4.00 8.76
CA TYR A 218 14.42 -5.04 9.78
C TYR A 218 13.07 -4.95 10.50
N GLN A 219 12.40 -3.80 10.47
CA GLN A 219 11.04 -3.63 10.99
C GLN A 219 9.98 -4.45 10.24
N ASP A 220 10.30 -4.91 9.01
CA ASP A 220 9.39 -5.71 8.18
C ASP A 220 9.68 -7.21 8.24
N VAL A 221 10.66 -7.61 9.02
CA VAL A 221 11.06 -9.01 9.19
C VAL A 221 9.99 -9.75 10.00
N ASN A 222 9.59 -10.93 9.52
CA ASN A 222 8.71 -11.84 10.23
C ASN A 222 9.49 -12.87 11.07
N LEU A 223 8.76 -13.71 11.84
CA LEU A 223 9.37 -14.68 12.75
C LEU A 223 10.33 -15.65 12.05
N ILE A 224 9.92 -16.20 10.90
CA ILE A 224 10.74 -17.19 10.19
C ILE A 224 12.01 -16.58 9.59
N GLN A 225 11.94 -15.34 9.13
CA GLN A 225 13.09 -14.59 8.60
C GLN A 225 14.08 -14.22 9.73
N HIS A 226 13.54 -13.82 10.88
CA HIS A 226 14.36 -13.59 12.07
C HIS A 226 15.09 -14.87 12.50
N GLU A 227 14.36 -15.99 12.58
CA GLU A 227 14.94 -17.29 12.95
C GLU A 227 16.01 -17.76 11.94
N MET A 228 15.76 -17.56 10.64
CA MET A 228 16.76 -17.84 9.60
C MET A 228 18.04 -17.01 9.81
N THR A 229 17.90 -15.73 10.14
CA THR A 229 19.05 -14.85 10.43
C THR A 229 19.80 -15.36 11.67
N ARG A 230 19.08 -15.77 12.71
CA ARG A 230 19.65 -16.30 13.96
C ARG A 230 20.46 -17.59 13.72
N LEU A 231 19.93 -18.51 12.93
CA LEU A 231 20.60 -19.79 12.62
C LEU A 231 21.85 -19.62 11.74
N LEU A 232 21.86 -18.61 10.86
CA LEU A 232 23.03 -18.25 10.06
C LEU A 232 24.12 -17.56 10.88
N SER A 233 23.76 -16.94 12.01
CA SER A 233 24.67 -16.25 12.90
C SER A 233 25.41 -17.27 13.80
N LYS A 234 26.72 -17.31 13.72
CA LYS A 234 27.57 -18.12 14.61
C LYS A 234 28.20 -17.24 15.70
N SER A 235 28.92 -17.83 16.62
CA SER A 235 29.52 -17.13 17.77
C SER A 235 30.48 -15.99 17.38
N ASP A 236 31.08 -16.07 16.20
CA ASP A 236 32.01 -15.08 15.64
C ASP A 236 31.36 -14.19 14.54
N THR A 237 30.06 -14.32 14.33
CA THR A 237 29.31 -13.52 13.33
C THR A 237 28.82 -12.23 13.94
N SER A 238 29.15 -11.11 13.31
CA SER A 238 28.57 -9.80 13.63
C SER A 238 27.28 -9.58 12.85
N VAL A 239 26.16 -9.37 13.53
CA VAL A 239 24.85 -9.10 12.91
C VAL A 239 24.51 -7.64 13.09
N MET A 240 24.20 -6.95 11.98
CA MET A 240 23.71 -5.56 11.99
C MET A 240 22.30 -5.49 11.41
N ALA A 241 21.34 -5.16 12.24
CA ALA A 241 19.95 -4.87 11.83
C ALA A 241 19.74 -3.36 11.66
N VAL A 242 19.11 -2.96 10.55
CA VAL A 242 18.83 -1.55 10.24
C VAL A 242 17.37 -1.38 9.89
N GLY A 243 16.69 -0.43 10.49
CA GLY A 243 15.28 -0.20 10.19
C GLY A 243 14.69 1.02 10.88
N ASP A 244 13.43 1.28 10.55
CA ASP A 244 12.61 2.33 11.14
C ASP A 244 11.30 1.72 11.68
N ILE A 245 11.16 1.62 12.99
CA ILE A 245 9.96 1.07 13.63
C ILE A 245 8.69 1.83 13.19
N ASN A 246 8.82 3.14 12.91
CA ASN A 246 7.72 3.99 12.47
C ASN A 246 7.32 3.75 11.00
N GLN A 247 8.06 2.94 10.25
CA GLN A 247 7.72 2.48 8.90
C GLN A 247 7.29 1.01 8.87
N CYS A 248 7.00 0.38 10.01
CA CYS A 248 6.39 -0.96 10.06
C CYS A 248 4.91 -0.84 9.67
N ILE A 249 4.58 -1.26 8.44
CA ILE A 249 3.24 -1.20 7.84
C ILE A 249 2.81 -2.53 7.23
N TYR A 250 3.49 -3.63 7.57
CA TYR A 250 3.21 -4.98 7.07
C TYR A 250 2.91 -5.97 8.21
N GLU A 251 2.39 -5.48 9.36
CA GLU A 251 1.99 -6.35 10.48
C GLU A 251 0.91 -7.35 10.05
N TRP A 252 0.02 -6.94 9.16
CA TRP A 252 -0.98 -7.80 8.54
C TRP A 252 -0.38 -8.96 7.70
N ARG A 253 0.89 -8.86 7.28
CA ARG A 253 1.69 -9.92 6.63
C ARG A 253 2.61 -10.67 7.60
N GLY A 254 2.49 -10.44 8.90
CA GLY A 254 3.30 -11.08 9.93
C GLY A 254 4.61 -10.37 10.26
N ALA A 255 4.83 -9.14 9.77
CA ALA A 255 5.93 -8.32 10.26
C ALA A 255 5.75 -8.01 11.74
N ARG A 256 6.85 -7.97 12.49
CA ARG A 256 6.82 -7.77 13.94
C ARG A 256 7.69 -6.59 14.35
N PRO A 257 7.08 -5.44 14.69
CA PRO A 257 7.83 -4.24 15.10
C PRO A 257 8.63 -4.45 16.39
N ASP A 258 8.24 -5.41 17.23
CA ASP A 258 8.95 -5.77 18.46
C ASP A 258 10.36 -6.34 18.20
N PHE A 259 10.64 -6.88 17.01
CA PHE A 259 12.00 -7.30 16.67
C PHE A 259 12.98 -6.12 16.68
N ILE A 260 12.61 -4.97 16.14
CA ILE A 260 13.45 -3.76 16.21
C ILE A 260 13.18 -2.96 17.49
N GLY A 261 12.07 -3.24 18.17
CA GLY A 261 11.63 -2.58 19.40
C GLY A 261 12.32 -3.09 20.69
N GLY A 262 13.10 -4.17 20.62
CA GLY A 262 13.79 -4.71 21.81
C GLY A 262 14.11 -6.22 21.78
N LEU A 263 13.40 -7.02 20.94
CA LEU A 263 13.71 -8.47 20.84
C LEU A 263 15.07 -8.73 20.18
N PHE A 264 15.52 -7.86 19.27
CA PHE A 264 16.86 -8.00 18.69
C PHE A 264 17.92 -8.00 19.78
N GLU A 265 17.88 -7.04 20.72
CA GLU A 265 18.84 -6.89 21.81
C GLU A 265 18.79 -8.07 22.80
N LYS A 266 17.62 -8.74 22.93
CA LYS A 266 17.47 -9.96 23.75
C LYS A 266 18.09 -11.19 23.10
N HIS A 267 17.99 -11.30 21.77
CA HIS A 267 18.48 -12.45 21.03
C HIS A 267 19.96 -12.32 20.64
N TYR A 268 20.46 -11.10 20.49
CA TYR A 268 21.86 -10.79 20.19
C TYR A 268 22.45 -9.99 21.35
N GLN A 269 23.11 -10.70 22.24
CA GLN A 269 23.72 -10.10 23.44
C GLN A 269 24.79 -9.07 23.05
N ASP A 270 25.06 -8.13 23.94
CA ASP A 270 26.05 -7.04 23.75
C ASP A 270 25.81 -6.20 22.51
N THR A 271 24.55 -6.10 22.07
CA THR A 271 24.15 -5.29 20.90
C THR A 271 24.39 -3.82 21.15
N LYS A 272 25.16 -3.19 20.26
CA LYS A 272 25.33 -1.73 20.25
C LYS A 272 24.22 -1.06 19.47
N VAL A 273 23.49 -0.15 20.12
CA VAL A 273 22.40 0.59 19.50
C VAL A 273 22.90 1.91 18.91
N PHE A 274 22.67 2.10 17.61
CA PHE A 274 22.99 3.32 16.87
C PHE A 274 21.71 4.03 16.44
N GLN A 275 21.84 5.33 16.17
CA GLN A 275 20.76 6.17 15.66
C GLN A 275 21.17 6.78 14.33
N LEU A 276 20.20 6.92 13.41
CA LEU A 276 20.28 7.77 12.23
C LEU A 276 19.08 8.71 12.28
N SER A 277 19.22 9.81 12.99
CA SER A 277 18.13 10.75 13.31
C SER A 277 17.99 11.91 12.33
N CYS A 278 18.95 12.05 11.41
CA CYS A 278 19.01 13.17 10.49
C CYS A 278 18.48 12.80 9.09
N THR A 279 17.44 13.48 8.60
CA THR A 279 16.92 13.29 7.24
C THR A 279 17.56 14.25 6.24
N PHE A 280 17.92 13.74 5.06
CA PHE A 280 18.39 14.50 3.89
C PHE A 280 17.33 14.64 2.81
N ARG A 281 16.12 14.09 3.06
CA ARG A 281 15.06 14.00 2.05
C ARG A 281 14.17 15.23 2.03
N PHE A 282 13.80 15.74 3.20
CA PHE A 282 12.80 16.81 3.34
C PHE A 282 13.16 17.82 4.43
N GLY A 283 12.52 18.98 4.36
CA GLY A 283 12.77 20.14 5.22
C GLY A 283 12.13 20.06 6.60
N HIS A 284 12.31 21.13 7.37
CA HIS A 284 11.93 21.22 8.78
C HIS A 284 10.43 21.07 9.00
N GLU A 285 9.59 21.66 8.12
CA GLU A 285 8.14 21.63 8.25
C GLU A 285 7.62 20.19 8.23
N LEU A 286 7.98 19.43 7.19
CA LEU A 286 7.57 18.04 7.06
C LEU A 286 8.19 17.16 8.14
N SER A 287 9.40 17.46 8.56
CA SER A 287 10.09 16.77 9.66
C SER A 287 9.33 16.91 10.99
N LEU A 288 8.89 18.14 11.32
CA LEU A 288 8.06 18.43 12.49
C LEU A 288 6.71 17.73 12.41
N MET A 289 6.04 17.78 11.26
CA MET A 289 4.76 17.09 11.04
C MET A 289 4.89 15.57 11.22
N ALA A 290 5.89 14.96 10.61
CA ALA A 290 6.14 13.53 10.73
C ALA A 290 6.32 13.09 12.19
N ASN A 291 7.11 13.84 12.95
CA ASN A 291 7.29 13.60 14.39
C ASN A 291 5.99 13.85 15.18
N SER A 292 5.20 14.87 14.83
CA SER A 292 3.93 15.19 15.49
C SER A 292 2.91 14.07 15.36
N VAL A 293 2.84 13.45 14.19
CA VAL A 293 1.98 12.29 13.93
C VAL A 293 2.43 11.09 14.77
N ILE A 294 3.70 10.69 14.60
CA ILE A 294 4.14 9.38 15.13
C ILE A 294 4.31 9.37 16.66
N ARG A 295 4.51 10.52 17.30
CA ARG A 295 4.61 10.61 18.77
C ARG A 295 3.33 10.19 19.52
N ARG A 296 2.22 10.05 18.80
CA ARG A 296 0.92 9.63 19.36
C ARG A 296 0.78 8.12 19.46
N ASN A 297 1.71 7.36 18.90
CA ASN A 297 1.78 5.93 19.10
C ASN A 297 2.30 5.61 20.51
N SER A 298 1.91 4.45 21.03
CA SER A 298 2.31 3.95 22.36
C SER A 298 3.82 3.79 22.50
N THR A 299 4.51 3.46 21.41
CA THR A 299 5.97 3.42 21.37
C THR A 299 6.56 4.81 21.52
N LYS A 300 7.17 5.07 22.68
CA LYS A 300 7.79 6.37 22.96
C LYS A 300 8.89 6.69 21.97
N LEU A 301 8.83 7.87 21.38
CA LEU A 301 9.94 8.41 20.59
C LEU A 301 11.14 8.67 21.50
N THR A 302 12.24 7.99 21.24
CA THR A 302 13.51 8.25 21.93
C THR A 302 14.32 9.34 21.24
N ARG A 303 14.09 9.53 19.94
CA ARG A 303 14.71 10.57 19.12
C ARG A 303 13.76 11.05 18.02
N LEU A 304 13.93 12.30 17.60
CA LEU A 304 13.16 12.92 16.53
C LEU A 304 13.86 12.74 15.18
N CYS A 305 13.04 12.71 14.13
CA CYS A 305 13.51 12.91 12.76
C CYS A 305 13.83 14.40 12.59
N VAL A 306 15.09 14.75 12.35
CA VAL A 306 15.53 16.15 12.23
C VAL A 306 16.05 16.40 10.82
N SER A 307 15.61 17.49 10.18
CA SER A 307 16.05 17.85 8.84
C SER A 307 17.50 18.32 8.84
N HIS A 308 18.32 17.79 7.92
CA HIS A 308 19.68 18.24 7.70
C HIS A 308 19.69 19.62 7.02
N PRO A 309 20.63 20.53 7.33
CA PRO A 309 20.71 21.83 6.66
C PRO A 309 20.80 21.79 5.13
N SER A 310 21.33 20.69 4.55
CA SER A 310 21.37 20.48 3.09
C SER A 310 20.13 19.80 2.52
N ALA A 311 19.14 19.46 3.33
CA ALA A 311 17.88 18.93 2.85
C ALA A 311 17.11 20.03 2.10
N PRO A 312 16.32 19.69 1.06
CA PRO A 312 15.48 20.67 0.38
C PRO A 312 14.47 21.27 1.37
N LYS A 313 14.13 22.55 1.18
CA LYS A 313 12.96 23.12 1.84
C LYS A 313 11.73 22.41 1.30
N THR A 314 10.94 21.80 2.19
CA THR A 314 9.68 21.16 1.82
C THR A 314 8.53 22.09 2.15
N GLU A 315 7.64 22.28 1.21
CA GLU A 315 6.43 23.06 1.35
C GLU A 315 5.23 22.14 1.51
N VAL A 316 4.36 22.41 2.47
CA VAL A 316 3.13 21.63 2.71
C VAL A 316 1.92 22.50 2.41
N ARG A 317 1.02 21.98 1.59
CA ARG A 317 -0.23 22.65 1.19
C ARG A 317 -1.42 21.76 1.53
N LEU A 318 -2.38 22.34 2.23
CA LEU A 318 -3.67 21.74 2.52
C LEU A 318 -4.71 22.27 1.53
N HIS A 319 -5.46 21.37 0.93
CA HIS A 319 -6.55 21.67 0.02
C HIS A 319 -7.84 21.10 0.60
N PHE A 320 -8.80 21.98 0.89
CA PHE A 320 -10.07 21.61 1.51
C PHE A 320 -11.22 21.82 0.53
N ASP A 321 -12.04 20.78 0.33
CA ASP A 321 -13.21 20.76 -0.57
C ASP A 321 -12.92 21.30 -1.98
N ILE A 322 -11.67 21.16 -2.42
CA ILE A 322 -11.21 21.56 -3.75
C ILE A 322 -11.18 20.33 -4.63
N CYS A 323 -11.66 20.48 -5.85
CA CYS A 323 -11.61 19.41 -6.85
C CYS A 323 -10.16 19.02 -7.15
N LEU A 324 -9.90 17.71 -7.22
CA LEU A 324 -8.55 17.19 -7.47
C LEU A 324 -7.97 17.72 -8.80
N SER A 325 -8.80 17.91 -9.83
CA SER A 325 -8.35 18.49 -11.12
C SER A 325 -7.83 19.92 -10.98
N GLU A 326 -8.40 20.74 -10.08
CA GLU A 326 -7.90 22.08 -9.80
C GLU A 326 -6.56 22.06 -9.09
N VAL A 327 -6.41 21.16 -8.11
CA VAL A 327 -5.14 20.95 -7.41
C VAL A 327 -4.05 20.53 -8.40
N LEU A 328 -4.34 19.55 -9.27
CA LEU A 328 -3.39 19.06 -10.27
C LEU A 328 -3.01 20.14 -11.29
N SER A 329 -3.94 20.99 -11.70
CA SER A 329 -3.68 22.10 -12.60
C SER A 329 -2.77 23.16 -11.97
N SER A 330 -2.81 23.33 -10.63
CA SER A 330 -1.96 24.24 -9.89
C SER A 330 -0.53 23.75 -9.66
N ILE A 331 -0.28 22.44 -9.81
CA ILE A 331 1.03 21.85 -9.60
C ILE A 331 1.89 22.04 -10.85
N SER A 332 3.08 22.62 -10.69
CA SER A 332 4.03 22.79 -11.79
C SER A 332 4.56 21.43 -12.26
N VAL A 333 3.98 20.90 -13.34
CA VAL A 333 4.32 19.59 -13.92
C VAL A 333 5.75 19.50 -14.48
N ASN A 334 6.45 20.62 -14.61
CA ASN A 334 7.80 20.67 -15.21
C ASN A 334 8.91 20.58 -14.15
N ARG A 335 8.58 20.36 -12.88
CA ARG A 335 9.57 20.35 -11.78
C ARG A 335 9.56 19.01 -11.05
N GLY A 336 10.40 18.09 -11.53
CA GLY A 336 10.72 16.87 -10.82
C GLY A 336 9.67 15.74 -10.92
N THR A 337 9.91 14.68 -10.19
CA THR A 337 9.07 13.49 -10.12
C THR A 337 7.81 13.71 -9.29
N GLN A 338 6.69 13.12 -9.71
CA GLN A 338 5.38 13.38 -9.09
C GLN A 338 4.65 12.07 -8.77
N ALA A 339 3.94 12.03 -7.64
CA ALA A 339 3.10 10.90 -7.29
C ALA A 339 1.77 11.34 -6.66
N ILE A 340 0.72 10.57 -6.93
CA ILE A 340 -0.55 10.64 -6.21
C ILE A 340 -0.67 9.35 -5.40
N LEU A 341 -0.82 9.50 -4.09
CA LEU A 341 -0.87 8.39 -3.15
C LEU A 341 -2.19 8.38 -2.41
N SER A 342 -2.74 7.18 -2.20
CA SER A 342 -3.97 6.99 -1.41
C SER A 342 -3.89 5.75 -0.53
N ARG A 343 -4.76 5.69 0.49
CA ARG A 343 -4.89 4.50 1.34
C ARG A 343 -5.49 3.32 0.57
N ALA A 344 -6.53 3.56 -0.20
CA ALA A 344 -7.27 2.56 -0.97
C ALA A 344 -7.04 2.69 -2.47
N LYS A 345 -6.99 1.55 -3.17
CA LYS A 345 -6.90 1.54 -4.65
C LYS A 345 -8.12 2.22 -5.30
N ALA A 346 -9.29 2.16 -4.67
CA ALA A 346 -10.52 2.78 -5.18
C ALA A 346 -10.35 4.28 -5.46
N ASN A 347 -9.65 5.00 -4.59
CA ASN A 347 -9.42 6.44 -4.72
C ASN A 347 -8.53 6.80 -5.92
N LEU A 348 -7.74 5.85 -6.41
CA LEU A 348 -6.90 6.10 -7.59
C LEU A 348 -7.71 6.23 -8.89
N ALA A 349 -8.98 5.78 -8.91
CA ALA A 349 -9.86 6.00 -10.06
C ALA A 349 -10.20 7.48 -10.26
N GLU A 350 -10.51 8.18 -9.14
CA GLU A 350 -10.70 9.63 -9.15
C GLU A 350 -9.44 10.34 -9.66
N ALA A 351 -8.28 9.93 -9.14
CA ALA A 351 -7.00 10.52 -9.55
C ALA A 351 -6.70 10.31 -11.05
N GLU A 352 -6.96 9.10 -11.55
CA GLU A 352 -6.79 8.80 -12.98
C GLU A 352 -7.70 9.66 -13.85
N LEU A 353 -8.98 9.77 -13.47
CA LEU A 353 -9.94 10.60 -14.22
C LEU A 353 -9.56 12.09 -14.16
N ALA A 354 -9.14 12.60 -12.99
CA ALA A 354 -8.68 13.97 -12.84
C ALA A 354 -7.44 14.27 -13.70
N LEU A 355 -6.48 13.35 -13.77
CA LEU A 355 -5.30 13.47 -14.63
C LEU A 355 -5.68 13.49 -16.12
N ARG A 356 -6.63 12.65 -16.51
CA ARG A 356 -7.16 12.65 -17.90
C ARG A 356 -7.87 13.96 -18.24
N LEU A 357 -8.66 14.50 -17.32
CA LEU A 357 -9.29 15.83 -17.48
C LEU A 357 -8.27 16.95 -17.68
N CYS A 358 -7.15 16.87 -16.96
CA CYS A 358 -6.06 17.84 -17.08
C CYS A 358 -5.11 17.57 -18.26
N GLY A 359 -5.28 16.49 -19.01
CA GLY A 359 -4.37 16.08 -20.08
C GLY A 359 -2.96 15.73 -19.59
N LEU A 360 -2.85 15.25 -18.34
CA LEU A 360 -1.58 14.94 -17.68
C LEU A 360 -1.20 13.46 -17.82
N PRO A 361 0.04 13.14 -18.21
CA PRO A 361 0.50 11.75 -18.34
C PRO A 361 0.62 11.09 -16.95
N TYR A 362 0.27 9.82 -16.88
CA TYR A 362 0.34 9.04 -15.64
C TYR A 362 0.67 7.57 -15.92
N ARG A 363 1.11 6.88 -14.87
CA ARG A 363 1.23 5.41 -14.85
C ARG A 363 1.02 4.87 -13.45
N TYR A 364 0.52 3.66 -13.35
CA TYR A 364 0.48 2.92 -12.09
C TYR A 364 1.85 2.35 -11.73
N LEU A 365 2.20 2.40 -10.45
CA LEU A 365 3.49 1.89 -9.97
C LEU A 365 3.59 0.37 -10.11
N ASN A 366 2.55 -0.36 -9.71
CA ASN A 366 2.49 -1.82 -9.70
C ASN A 366 1.24 -2.29 -10.45
N GLY A 367 1.42 -2.78 -11.66
CA GLY A 367 0.36 -3.39 -12.44
C GLY A 367 -0.57 -2.41 -13.12
N SER A 368 -1.40 -2.94 -13.99
CA SER A 368 -2.38 -2.21 -14.77
C SER A 368 -3.72 -2.17 -14.03
N SER A 369 -3.94 -1.24 -13.14
CA SER A 369 -5.31 -0.90 -12.76
C SER A 369 -5.68 0.34 -13.56
N SER A 370 -6.14 0.18 -14.79
CA SER A 370 -6.70 1.29 -15.55
C SER A 370 -8.20 1.38 -15.28
N LEU A 371 -8.79 2.55 -15.49
CA LEU A 371 -10.24 2.76 -15.40
C LEU A 371 -11.01 1.72 -16.22
N HIS A 372 -10.43 1.24 -17.34
CA HIS A 372 -11.07 0.28 -18.23
C HIS A 372 -11.33 -1.11 -17.62
N THR A 373 -10.50 -1.55 -16.67
CA THR A 373 -10.59 -2.90 -16.09
C THR A 373 -11.38 -2.94 -14.78
N ARG A 374 -11.89 -1.79 -14.34
CA ARG A 374 -12.64 -1.68 -13.09
C ARG A 374 -14.13 -1.90 -13.35
N THR A 375 -14.72 -2.87 -12.65
CA THR A 375 -16.14 -3.25 -12.83
C THR A 375 -17.10 -2.09 -12.58
N GLU A 376 -16.83 -1.26 -11.55
CA GLU A 376 -17.62 -0.08 -11.23
C GLU A 376 -17.57 0.99 -12.33
N ILE A 377 -16.42 1.16 -12.96
CA ILE A 377 -16.27 2.10 -14.07
C ILE A 377 -16.94 1.54 -15.33
N GLY A 378 -16.78 0.25 -15.58
CA GLY A 378 -17.47 -0.42 -16.69
C GLY A 378 -18.98 -0.25 -16.60
N MET A 379 -19.56 -0.38 -15.40
CA MET A 379 -20.97 -0.11 -15.15
C MET A 379 -21.36 1.33 -15.50
N LEU A 380 -20.59 2.33 -15.05
CA LEU A 380 -20.87 3.73 -15.34
C LEU A 380 -20.78 4.04 -16.83
N VAL A 381 -19.75 3.54 -17.51
CA VAL A 381 -19.56 3.76 -18.96
C VAL A 381 -20.69 3.15 -19.76
N VAL A 382 -21.04 1.89 -19.49
CA VAL A 382 -22.15 1.20 -20.18
C VAL A 382 -23.48 1.91 -19.89
N GLY A 383 -23.72 2.32 -18.63
CA GLY A 383 -24.90 3.08 -18.25
C GLY A 383 -25.04 4.39 -19.03
N VAL A 384 -23.95 5.18 -19.13
CA VAL A 384 -23.94 6.43 -19.88
C VAL A 384 -24.11 6.17 -21.38
N LEU A 385 -23.46 5.14 -21.96
CA LEU A 385 -23.65 4.77 -23.38
C LEU A 385 -25.11 4.43 -23.70
N LEU A 386 -25.76 3.66 -22.82
CA LEU A 386 -27.17 3.31 -22.98
C LEU A 386 -28.09 4.52 -22.88
N CYS A 387 -27.80 5.46 -21.96
CA CYS A 387 -28.57 6.68 -21.80
C CYS A 387 -28.40 7.64 -23.01
N VAL A 388 -27.18 7.75 -23.53
CA VAL A 388 -26.85 8.71 -24.60
C VAL A 388 -27.17 8.16 -26.00
N TYR A 389 -26.77 6.91 -26.28
CA TYR A 389 -26.83 6.31 -27.60
C TYR A 389 -27.86 5.19 -27.70
N GLY A 390 -28.35 4.65 -26.61
CA GLY A 390 -29.28 3.51 -26.57
C GLY A 390 -28.64 2.15 -26.93
N ASN A 391 -27.34 2.11 -27.21
CA ASN A 391 -26.61 0.94 -27.65
C ASN A 391 -25.14 0.95 -27.19
N LEU A 392 -24.39 -0.12 -27.47
CA LEU A 392 -23.00 -0.30 -27.12
C LEU A 392 -22.04 -0.24 -28.33
N GLN A 393 -22.45 0.35 -29.42
CA GLN A 393 -21.69 0.35 -30.68
C GLN A 393 -20.31 1.00 -30.51
N GLN A 394 -20.18 2.01 -29.64
CA GLN A 394 -18.90 2.69 -29.32
C GLN A 394 -17.88 1.75 -28.67
N LEU A 395 -18.31 0.62 -28.09
CA LEU A 395 -17.44 -0.39 -27.51
C LEU A 395 -17.07 -1.51 -28.49
N GLU A 396 -17.57 -1.53 -29.72
CA GLU A 396 -17.51 -2.72 -30.58
C GLU A 396 -16.07 -3.23 -30.79
N ASN A 397 -15.11 -2.35 -30.98
CA ASN A 397 -13.71 -2.69 -31.14
C ASN A 397 -12.85 -2.35 -29.93
N HIS A 398 -13.45 -1.99 -28.79
CA HIS A 398 -12.71 -1.58 -27.62
C HIS A 398 -12.15 -2.79 -26.86
N PRO A 399 -10.83 -2.85 -26.55
CA PRO A 399 -10.21 -4.01 -25.92
C PRO A 399 -10.82 -4.36 -24.55
N ALA A 400 -11.36 -3.38 -23.83
CA ALA A 400 -12.01 -3.58 -22.52
C ALA A 400 -13.54 -3.79 -22.61
N LYS A 401 -14.14 -3.97 -23.82
CA LYS A 401 -15.58 -4.19 -23.98
C LYS A 401 -16.10 -5.26 -23.02
N LYS A 402 -15.41 -6.40 -22.96
CA LYS A 402 -15.81 -7.52 -22.11
C LYS A 402 -15.84 -7.17 -20.64
N ASP A 403 -14.81 -6.47 -20.13
CA ASP A 403 -14.71 -6.09 -18.73
C ASP A 403 -15.77 -5.04 -18.35
N MET A 404 -16.06 -4.10 -19.25
CA MET A 404 -17.10 -3.08 -19.04
C MET A 404 -18.49 -3.68 -19.02
N VAL A 405 -18.82 -4.52 -20.01
CA VAL A 405 -20.11 -5.23 -20.07
C VAL A 405 -20.27 -6.19 -18.90
N TYR A 406 -19.20 -6.89 -18.52
CA TYR A 406 -19.19 -7.73 -17.32
C TYR A 406 -19.54 -6.91 -16.06
N GLY A 407 -18.89 -5.75 -15.88
CA GLY A 407 -19.16 -4.85 -14.74
C GLY A 407 -20.61 -4.38 -14.71
N PHE A 408 -21.16 -4.00 -15.86
CA PHE A 408 -22.56 -3.60 -15.97
C PHE A 408 -23.52 -4.73 -15.61
N LEU A 409 -23.38 -5.90 -16.23
CA LEU A 409 -24.26 -7.05 -15.98
C LEU A 409 -24.22 -7.50 -14.52
N LYS A 410 -23.04 -7.45 -13.91
CA LYS A 410 -22.83 -7.82 -12.51
C LYS A 410 -23.54 -6.88 -11.55
N GLU A 411 -23.42 -5.56 -11.78
CA GLU A 411 -23.90 -4.54 -10.86
C GLU A 411 -25.33 -4.08 -11.18
N ALA A 412 -25.88 -4.40 -12.36
CA ALA A 412 -27.24 -4.05 -12.76
C ALA A 412 -28.34 -4.71 -11.89
N GLY A 413 -27.97 -5.62 -10.99
CA GLY A 413 -28.86 -6.20 -9.98
C GLY A 413 -29.85 -7.22 -10.55
N PHE A 414 -29.51 -7.88 -11.65
CA PHE A 414 -30.27 -9.02 -12.15
C PHE A 414 -29.95 -10.27 -11.31
N ASN A 415 -30.96 -11.12 -11.06
CA ASN A 415 -30.77 -12.42 -10.45
C ASN A 415 -30.47 -13.44 -11.55
N TRP A 416 -29.23 -13.88 -11.63
CA TRP A 416 -28.74 -14.78 -12.66
C TRP A 416 -28.96 -16.24 -12.28
N GLN A 417 -29.67 -17.01 -13.12
CA GLN A 417 -29.66 -18.45 -13.02
C GLN A 417 -28.35 -19.04 -13.55
N ARG A 418 -28.06 -20.29 -13.18
CA ARG A 418 -26.82 -20.98 -13.60
C ARG A 418 -26.64 -20.92 -15.12
N GLY A 419 -25.54 -20.34 -15.58
CA GLY A 419 -25.21 -20.23 -17.01
C GLY A 419 -25.77 -18.99 -17.72
N GLN A 420 -26.82 -18.34 -17.22
CA GLN A 420 -27.43 -17.17 -17.88
C GLN A 420 -26.45 -15.99 -17.97
N PHE A 421 -25.70 -15.68 -16.90
CA PHE A 421 -24.72 -14.60 -16.90
C PHE A 421 -23.67 -14.78 -18.01
N LYS A 422 -23.14 -16.01 -18.12
CA LYS A 422 -22.15 -16.33 -19.15
C LYS A 422 -22.75 -16.21 -20.54
N ALA A 423 -23.97 -16.74 -20.75
CA ALA A 423 -24.69 -16.64 -22.03
C ALA A 423 -24.92 -15.14 -22.40
N ALA A 424 -25.39 -14.32 -21.47
CA ALA A 424 -25.57 -12.88 -21.70
C ALA A 424 -24.27 -12.22 -22.14
N LEU A 425 -23.18 -12.50 -21.41
CA LEU A 425 -21.89 -11.91 -21.71
C LEU A 425 -21.37 -12.36 -23.09
N ASP A 426 -21.47 -13.65 -23.41
CA ASP A 426 -21.01 -14.20 -24.67
C ASP A 426 -21.83 -13.65 -25.86
N PHE A 427 -23.16 -13.52 -25.73
CA PHE A 427 -24.02 -12.90 -26.76
C PHE A 427 -23.70 -11.42 -26.97
N LEU A 428 -23.44 -10.67 -25.89
CA LEU A 428 -23.12 -9.23 -26.00
C LEU A 428 -21.73 -8.96 -26.56
N MET A 429 -20.87 -9.97 -26.66
CA MET A 429 -19.57 -9.86 -27.36
C MET A 429 -19.73 -9.94 -28.87
N ALA A 430 -20.85 -10.44 -29.40
CA ALA A 430 -21.12 -10.48 -30.85
C ALA A 430 -21.20 -9.05 -31.43
N PRO A 431 -20.81 -8.86 -32.71
CA PRO A 431 -21.00 -7.58 -33.41
C PRO A 431 -22.48 -7.17 -33.44
N HIS A 432 -22.74 -5.89 -33.25
CA HIS A 432 -24.11 -5.31 -33.29
C HIS A 432 -25.10 -5.92 -32.30
N ALA A 433 -24.63 -6.59 -31.24
CA ALA A 433 -25.52 -7.15 -30.23
C ALA A 433 -26.34 -6.04 -29.54
N ASP A 434 -27.65 -6.24 -29.48
CA ASP A 434 -28.54 -5.35 -28.72
C ASP A 434 -28.73 -5.86 -27.30
N LEU A 435 -28.33 -5.06 -26.32
CA LEU A 435 -28.42 -5.39 -24.90
C LEU A 435 -29.86 -5.74 -24.48
N TRP A 436 -30.82 -4.93 -24.94
CA TRP A 436 -32.20 -5.05 -24.52
C TRP A 436 -32.85 -6.34 -25.05
N SER A 437 -32.60 -6.68 -26.32
CA SER A 437 -33.04 -7.93 -26.90
C SER A 437 -32.42 -9.16 -26.27
N VAL A 438 -31.09 -9.11 -25.98
CA VAL A 438 -30.38 -10.22 -25.30
C VAL A 438 -30.95 -10.49 -23.92
N LEU A 439 -31.10 -9.43 -23.10
CA LEU A 439 -31.61 -9.54 -21.74
C LEU A 439 -33.14 -9.89 -21.74
N GLY A 440 -33.90 -9.32 -22.67
CA GLY A 440 -35.33 -9.65 -22.86
C GLY A 440 -35.55 -11.13 -23.09
N ASN A 441 -34.82 -11.74 -24.02
CA ASN A 441 -34.92 -13.17 -24.33
C ASN A 441 -34.45 -14.04 -23.15
N LEU A 442 -33.39 -13.63 -22.42
CA LEU A 442 -32.88 -14.39 -21.28
C LEU A 442 -33.80 -14.38 -20.06
N PHE A 443 -34.60 -13.34 -19.90
CA PHE A 443 -35.48 -13.14 -18.74
C PHE A 443 -36.94 -13.31 -19.06
N GLU A 444 -37.29 -13.77 -20.27
CA GLU A 444 -38.66 -14.06 -20.69
C GLU A 444 -39.36 -15.02 -19.69
N GLY A 445 -40.54 -14.63 -19.25
CA GLY A 445 -41.33 -15.38 -18.25
C GLY A 445 -40.96 -15.12 -16.79
N SER A 446 -39.94 -14.29 -16.51
CA SER A 446 -39.59 -13.87 -15.17
C SER A 446 -40.10 -12.46 -14.86
N TYR A 447 -41.29 -12.36 -14.25
CA TYR A 447 -41.94 -11.07 -13.95
C TYR A 447 -41.00 -10.07 -13.26
N TYR A 448 -40.23 -10.50 -12.27
CA TYR A 448 -39.31 -9.62 -11.52
C TYR A 448 -38.17 -9.10 -12.40
N GLN A 449 -37.60 -9.94 -13.24
CA GLN A 449 -36.48 -9.57 -14.11
C GLN A 449 -36.94 -8.71 -15.28
N GLU A 450 -38.10 -9.01 -15.85
CA GLU A 450 -38.71 -8.20 -16.90
C GLU A 450 -39.10 -6.81 -16.40
N ASP A 451 -39.68 -6.68 -15.20
CA ASP A 451 -40.02 -5.41 -14.61
C ASP A 451 -38.76 -4.59 -14.34
N ARG A 452 -37.70 -5.23 -13.84
CA ARG A 452 -36.40 -4.58 -13.66
C ARG A 452 -35.78 -4.12 -14.97
N LEU A 453 -35.85 -4.94 -16.01
CA LEU A 453 -35.37 -4.58 -17.35
C LEU A 453 -36.15 -3.38 -17.93
N LYS A 454 -37.47 -3.37 -17.77
CA LYS A 454 -38.34 -2.25 -18.17
C LYS A 454 -38.00 -0.95 -17.42
N ARG A 455 -37.76 -1.03 -16.10
CA ARG A 455 -37.32 0.13 -15.31
C ARG A 455 -35.98 0.65 -15.79
N LEU A 456 -35.02 -0.24 -16.02
CA LEU A 456 -33.70 0.12 -16.52
C LEU A 456 -33.78 0.79 -17.89
N ALA A 457 -34.56 0.22 -18.82
CA ALA A 457 -34.77 0.78 -20.14
C ALA A 457 -35.45 2.16 -20.08
N LYS A 458 -36.38 2.38 -19.13
CA LYS A 458 -37.01 3.69 -18.90
C LYS A 458 -36.02 4.74 -18.39
N ILE A 459 -35.06 4.34 -17.55
CA ILE A 459 -34.03 5.23 -17.04
C ILE A 459 -33.01 5.59 -18.12
N CYS A 460 -32.67 4.61 -18.96
CA CYS A 460 -31.79 4.78 -20.12
C CYS A 460 -32.52 5.41 -21.30
N GLN A 461 -33.47 6.35 -21.07
CA GLN A 461 -34.07 7.15 -22.13
C GLN A 461 -33.01 8.02 -22.79
N LYS A 462 -33.13 8.17 -24.11
CA LYS A 462 -32.14 8.81 -24.95
C LYS A 462 -31.85 10.26 -24.56
N ASP A 463 -30.71 10.47 -23.94
CA ASP A 463 -30.16 11.80 -23.65
C ASP A 463 -29.33 12.30 -24.84
N GLY A 464 -29.12 13.59 -24.91
CA GLY A 464 -28.16 14.13 -25.86
C GLY A 464 -26.72 13.99 -25.36
N GLU A 465 -25.76 13.91 -26.27
CA GLU A 465 -24.32 13.88 -25.96
C GLU A 465 -23.84 15.02 -25.05
N LYS A 466 -24.53 16.16 -25.11
CA LYS A 466 -24.24 17.37 -24.32
C LYS A 466 -24.85 17.36 -22.92
N THR A 467 -25.64 16.34 -22.56
CA THR A 467 -26.16 16.22 -21.19
C THR A 467 -25.00 16.06 -20.23
N PRO A 468 -24.97 16.80 -19.11
CA PRO A 468 -23.90 16.64 -18.12
C PRO A 468 -23.79 15.19 -17.65
N ALA A 469 -22.58 14.64 -17.65
CA ALA A 469 -22.35 13.25 -17.26
C ALA A 469 -22.83 12.97 -15.83
N PHE A 470 -22.69 13.94 -14.95
CA PHE A 470 -23.18 13.87 -13.58
C PHE A 470 -24.70 13.63 -13.50
N ASP A 471 -25.49 14.35 -14.30
CA ASP A 471 -26.95 14.21 -14.29
C ASP A 471 -27.40 12.82 -14.75
N VAL A 472 -26.71 12.26 -15.75
CA VAL A 472 -26.94 10.88 -16.21
C VAL A 472 -26.62 9.87 -15.12
N LEU A 473 -25.45 9.99 -14.48
CA LEU A 473 -25.02 9.08 -13.42
C LEU A 473 -25.91 9.18 -12.18
N ARG A 474 -26.31 10.38 -11.80
CA ARG A 474 -27.23 10.61 -10.68
C ARG A 474 -28.59 9.94 -10.89
N ARG A 475 -29.13 9.96 -12.11
CA ARG A 475 -30.38 9.23 -12.42
C ARG A 475 -30.19 7.72 -12.33
N LEU A 476 -29.09 7.18 -12.82
CA LEU A 476 -28.75 5.76 -12.68
C LEU A 476 -28.63 5.37 -11.20
N SER A 477 -28.00 6.23 -10.40
CA SER A 477 -27.84 6.04 -8.95
C SER A 477 -29.21 6.08 -8.23
N MET A 478 -30.04 7.10 -8.49
CA MET A 478 -31.38 7.22 -7.89
C MET A 478 -32.32 6.05 -8.24
N ALA A 479 -32.07 5.37 -9.34
CA ALA A 479 -32.81 4.18 -9.76
C ALA A 479 -32.35 2.88 -9.09
N GLY A 480 -31.49 2.98 -8.09
CA GLY A 480 -30.95 1.84 -7.38
C GLY A 480 -29.87 1.07 -8.14
N PHE A 481 -29.31 1.67 -9.19
CA PHE A 481 -28.24 1.06 -9.97
C PHE A 481 -26.94 0.91 -9.17
N THR A 482 -26.70 1.82 -8.24
CA THR A 482 -25.55 1.82 -7.34
C THR A 482 -25.81 1.17 -5.98
N ASP A 483 -27.08 0.88 -5.63
CA ASP A 483 -27.44 0.36 -4.31
C ASP A 483 -26.94 -1.06 -4.07
N ARG A 484 -26.72 -1.82 -5.14
CA ARG A 484 -26.20 -3.19 -5.11
C ARG A 484 -24.71 -3.29 -5.33
N ILE A 485 -24.01 -2.17 -5.58
CA ILE A 485 -22.55 -2.22 -5.67
C ILE A 485 -22.02 -2.85 -4.39
N GLY A 486 -21.63 -4.13 -4.51
CA GLY A 486 -21.05 -4.91 -3.44
C GLY A 486 -22.02 -5.59 -2.47
N SER A 487 -23.32 -5.76 -2.79
CA SER A 487 -24.26 -6.46 -1.90
C SER A 487 -24.19 -7.99 -2.00
N GLU A 488 -23.68 -8.57 -3.07
CA GLU A 488 -23.55 -10.01 -3.26
C GLU A 488 -22.09 -10.47 -3.27
N GLY A 489 -21.68 -11.25 -2.26
CA GLY A 489 -20.44 -12.02 -2.25
C GLY A 489 -19.14 -11.24 -2.00
N VAL A 490 -19.20 -9.92 -1.82
CA VAL A 490 -18.05 -9.10 -1.44
C VAL A 490 -18.06 -8.92 0.07
N THR A 491 -16.91 -9.02 0.75
CA THR A 491 -16.85 -8.59 2.14
C THR A 491 -17.35 -7.14 2.25
N ARG A 492 -18.05 -6.80 3.32
CA ARG A 492 -18.56 -5.41 3.52
C ARG A 492 -17.51 -4.32 3.24
N ALA A 493 -16.22 -4.62 3.46
CA ALA A 493 -15.12 -3.68 3.19
C ALA A 493 -14.90 -3.44 1.68
N GLY A 494 -14.86 -4.48 0.85
CA GLY A 494 -14.68 -4.34 -0.60
C GLY A 494 -15.88 -3.68 -1.29
N SER A 495 -17.10 -3.96 -0.81
CA SER A 495 -18.34 -3.30 -1.24
C SER A 495 -18.30 -1.80 -1.01
N ASN A 496 -17.90 -1.39 0.18
CA ASN A 496 -17.80 0.01 0.54
C ASN A 496 -16.75 0.75 -0.31
N ASP A 497 -15.66 0.09 -0.68
CA ASP A 497 -14.62 0.70 -1.52
C ASP A 497 -15.10 0.99 -2.96
N LEU A 498 -15.86 0.06 -3.56
CA LEU A 498 -16.44 0.25 -4.89
C LEU A 498 -17.47 1.40 -4.89
N LYS A 499 -18.39 1.41 -3.92
CA LYS A 499 -19.38 2.47 -3.76
C LYS A 499 -18.71 3.84 -3.56
N ARG A 500 -17.68 3.91 -2.74
CA ARG A 500 -16.89 5.13 -2.54
C ARG A 500 -16.20 5.60 -3.81
N GLY A 501 -15.66 4.66 -4.62
CA GLY A 501 -15.05 4.99 -5.91
C GLY A 501 -16.06 5.66 -6.85
N VAL A 502 -17.29 5.14 -6.93
CA VAL A 502 -18.38 5.74 -7.74
C VAL A 502 -18.74 7.13 -7.22
N LEU A 503 -18.99 7.30 -5.92
CA LEU A 503 -19.34 8.59 -5.31
C LEU A 503 -18.27 9.67 -5.56
N ARG A 504 -17.01 9.31 -5.56
CA ARG A 504 -15.91 10.24 -5.85
C ARG A 504 -15.87 10.66 -7.32
N ILE A 505 -16.15 9.73 -8.22
CA ILE A 505 -16.28 10.04 -9.64
C ILE A 505 -17.47 10.96 -9.88
N GLU A 506 -18.62 10.69 -9.24
CA GLU A 506 -19.79 11.55 -9.30
C GLU A 506 -19.44 12.98 -8.81
N ALA A 507 -18.77 13.11 -7.67
CA ALA A 507 -18.35 14.41 -7.14
C ALA A 507 -17.37 15.15 -8.07
N LEU A 508 -16.43 14.43 -8.69
CA LEU A 508 -15.52 15.01 -9.68
C LEU A 508 -16.26 15.48 -10.94
N LEU A 509 -17.26 14.72 -11.41
CA LEU A 509 -18.07 15.08 -12.56
C LEU A 509 -19.00 16.26 -12.26
N GLU A 510 -19.55 16.34 -11.05
CA GLU A 510 -20.37 17.46 -10.60
C GLU A 510 -19.56 18.77 -10.61
N SER A 511 -18.35 18.74 -10.07
CA SER A 511 -17.48 19.93 -10.01
C SER A 511 -16.93 20.32 -11.38
N SER A 512 -16.57 19.34 -12.23
CA SER A 512 -16.00 19.60 -13.56
C SER A 512 -17.04 19.95 -14.62
N LYS A 513 -18.33 19.66 -14.40
CA LYS A 513 -19.46 19.94 -15.31
C LYS A 513 -19.27 19.45 -16.75
N ILE A 514 -18.51 18.38 -16.94
CA ILE A 514 -18.30 17.82 -18.29
C ILE A 514 -19.54 17.12 -18.80
N ASP A 515 -19.74 17.18 -20.13
CA ASP A 515 -20.81 16.47 -20.81
C ASP A 515 -20.51 14.97 -20.96
N SER A 516 -21.55 14.21 -21.27
CA SER A 516 -21.47 12.74 -21.39
C SER A 516 -20.52 12.30 -22.50
N ARG A 517 -20.42 13.04 -23.61
CA ARG A 517 -19.49 12.76 -24.70
C ARG A 517 -18.05 12.92 -24.24
N THR A 518 -17.74 14.02 -23.54
CA THR A 518 -16.41 14.26 -22.99
C THR A 518 -16.04 13.20 -21.98
N PHE A 519 -16.95 12.84 -21.07
CA PHE A 519 -16.74 11.75 -20.11
C PHE A 519 -16.41 10.42 -20.80
N LEU A 520 -17.22 10.02 -21.79
CA LEU A 520 -16.99 8.78 -22.54
C LEU A 520 -15.64 8.81 -23.26
N ASN A 521 -15.29 9.93 -23.90
CA ASN A 521 -14.02 10.09 -24.58
C ASN A 521 -12.83 9.98 -23.62
N LEU A 522 -12.94 10.57 -22.43
CA LEU A 522 -11.89 10.47 -21.41
C LEU A 522 -11.66 9.04 -20.92
N ILE A 523 -12.72 8.23 -20.82
CA ILE A 523 -12.59 6.84 -20.38
C ILE A 523 -12.16 5.93 -21.54
N LEU A 524 -12.78 6.03 -22.70
CA LEU A 524 -12.60 5.08 -23.81
C LEU A 524 -11.29 5.29 -24.57
N ASN A 525 -10.81 6.53 -24.65
CA ASN A 525 -9.58 6.83 -25.37
C ASN A 525 -8.40 6.95 -24.39
N PRO A 526 -7.33 6.14 -24.55
CA PRO A 526 -6.14 6.31 -23.73
C PRO A 526 -5.54 7.69 -23.95
N VAL A 527 -5.21 8.39 -22.86
CA VAL A 527 -4.46 9.64 -22.94
C VAL A 527 -3.09 9.30 -23.51
N GLY A 528 -2.79 9.83 -24.70
CA GLY A 528 -1.47 9.68 -25.31
C GLY A 528 -0.40 10.21 -24.35
N THR A 529 0.69 9.47 -24.21
CA THR A 529 1.87 9.95 -23.48
C THR A 529 2.35 11.22 -24.19
N SER A 530 2.10 12.37 -23.58
CA SER A 530 2.61 13.64 -24.10
C SER A 530 4.15 13.55 -24.08
N ALA A 531 4.77 13.50 -25.23
CA ALA A 531 6.20 13.42 -25.38
C ALA A 531 6.89 14.53 -24.57
N GLY A 532 7.77 14.15 -23.65
CA GLY A 532 8.62 15.09 -22.91
C GLY A 532 8.16 15.46 -21.49
N ARG A 533 7.07 14.92 -20.96
CA ARG A 533 6.67 15.14 -19.54
C ARG A 533 6.83 13.88 -18.72
N GLU A 534 7.41 14.04 -17.52
CA GLU A 534 7.46 12.95 -16.52
C GLU A 534 6.03 12.59 -16.08
N PRO A 535 5.64 11.31 -16.13
CA PRO A 535 4.30 10.89 -15.76
C PRO A 535 4.08 10.95 -14.25
N PHE A 536 2.85 11.28 -13.84
CA PHE A 536 2.41 11.07 -12.46
C PHE A 536 2.40 9.58 -12.11
N ILE A 537 2.96 9.24 -10.97
CA ILE A 537 2.91 7.88 -10.45
C ILE A 537 1.68 7.73 -9.57
N LEU A 538 0.78 6.81 -9.94
CA LEU A 538 -0.36 6.43 -9.12
C LEU A 538 0.00 5.21 -8.26
N SER A 539 -0.16 5.32 -6.94
CA SER A 539 0.13 4.21 -6.04
C SER A 539 -0.68 4.28 -4.75
N THR A 540 -0.85 3.12 -4.09
CA THR A 540 -1.27 3.12 -2.70
C THR A 540 -0.12 3.52 -1.79
N LEU A 541 -0.44 3.99 -0.57
CA LEU A 541 0.55 4.31 0.46
C LEU A 541 1.48 3.10 0.74
N HIS A 542 0.94 1.88 0.83
CA HIS A 542 1.73 0.67 0.99
C HIS A 542 2.70 0.44 -0.18
N GLY A 543 2.21 0.63 -1.42
CA GLY A 543 3.04 0.46 -2.62
C GLY A 543 4.15 1.51 -2.74
N SER A 544 4.02 2.65 -2.09
CA SER A 544 4.98 3.75 -2.12
C SER A 544 6.21 3.54 -1.20
N LYS A 545 6.16 2.51 -0.33
CA LYS A 545 7.25 2.26 0.61
C LYS A 545 8.58 2.01 -0.09
N GLY A 546 9.63 2.63 0.41
CA GLY A 546 10.98 2.57 -0.18
C GLY A 546 11.22 3.56 -1.32
N LEU A 547 10.17 4.22 -1.83
CA LEU A 547 10.26 5.20 -2.91
C LEU A 547 10.22 6.65 -2.38
N GLU A 548 10.46 7.60 -3.27
CA GLU A 548 10.44 9.03 -2.96
C GLU A 548 10.25 9.86 -4.23
N TRP A 549 9.52 10.96 -4.12
CA TRP A 549 9.23 11.88 -5.22
C TRP A 549 9.44 13.33 -4.80
N ASP A 550 9.66 14.20 -5.77
CA ASP A 550 9.81 15.62 -5.49
C ASP A 550 8.47 16.22 -5.02
N ASN A 551 7.37 15.84 -5.68
CA ASN A 551 6.02 16.30 -5.34
C ASN A 551 5.11 15.09 -5.07
N VAL A 552 4.37 15.15 -3.97
CA VAL A 552 3.41 14.11 -3.58
C VAL A 552 2.05 14.74 -3.31
N VAL A 553 1.02 14.15 -3.89
CA VAL A 553 -0.38 14.48 -3.61
C VAL A 553 -1.00 13.32 -2.81
N LEU A 554 -1.46 13.58 -1.60
CA LEU A 554 -2.19 12.61 -0.78
C LEU A 554 -3.69 12.87 -0.94
N ILE A 555 -4.43 11.83 -1.31
CA ILE A 555 -5.89 11.86 -1.48
C ILE A 555 -6.58 10.83 -0.58
N GLY A 556 -7.89 10.97 -0.41
CA GLY A 556 -8.66 10.07 0.45
C GLY A 556 -8.46 10.35 1.93
N LEU A 557 -8.13 11.58 2.28
CA LEU A 557 -7.84 11.99 3.66
C LEU A 557 -9.13 12.32 4.42
N ASN A 558 -10.04 11.35 4.53
CA ASN A 558 -11.21 11.43 5.39
C ASN A 558 -11.22 10.31 6.43
N GLU A 559 -11.83 10.56 7.59
CA GLU A 559 -11.80 9.65 8.74
C GLU A 559 -12.47 8.30 8.47
N LYS A 560 -13.46 8.24 7.57
CA LYS A 560 -14.15 7.01 7.18
C LYS A 560 -13.28 6.07 6.36
N GLU A 561 -12.28 6.60 5.67
CA GLU A 561 -11.38 5.83 4.79
C GLU A 561 -10.01 5.64 5.40
N PHE A 562 -9.57 6.60 6.22
CA PHE A 562 -8.23 6.60 6.77
C PHE A 562 -8.23 7.28 8.16
N PRO A 563 -8.16 6.54 9.26
CA PRO A 563 -7.75 5.13 9.44
C PRO A 563 -8.77 4.10 8.96
N GLY A 564 -9.97 4.52 8.59
CA GLY A 564 -11.03 3.61 8.24
C GLY A 564 -11.69 3.02 9.49
N GLY A 565 -12.68 2.17 9.25
CA GLY A 565 -13.48 1.51 10.28
C GLY A 565 -14.75 0.98 9.65
N LYS A 566 -15.55 0.20 10.39
CA LYS A 566 -16.89 -0.17 9.96
C LYS A 566 -17.83 0.95 10.36
N PHE A 567 -18.29 1.74 9.41
CA PHE A 567 -19.34 2.75 9.61
C PHE A 567 -20.68 2.11 9.31
N ASP A 568 -21.68 2.41 10.14
CA ASP A 568 -23.07 2.10 9.85
C ASP A 568 -23.72 3.32 9.19
N ASP A 569 -23.98 3.20 7.88
CA ASP A 569 -24.65 4.24 7.11
C ASP A 569 -26.18 4.21 7.30
N SER A 570 -26.72 3.34 8.18
CA SER A 570 -28.16 3.09 8.33
C SER A 570 -28.89 4.09 9.25
N TYR A 571 -28.23 5.08 9.85
CA TYR A 571 -28.86 6.01 10.79
C TYR A 571 -28.80 7.48 10.33
N ASN A 572 -29.93 7.98 9.86
CA ASN A 572 -30.35 9.40 9.72
C ASN A 572 -29.24 10.48 9.64
N GLY A 573 -28.32 10.39 8.70
CA GLY A 573 -27.35 11.46 8.43
C GLY A 573 -26.26 11.68 9.49
N HIS A 574 -26.32 10.98 10.61
CA HIS A 574 -25.28 10.95 11.63
C HIS A 574 -24.50 9.64 11.51
N THR A 575 -23.31 9.70 10.97
CA THR A 575 -22.39 8.56 10.87
C THR A 575 -21.89 8.17 12.27
N SER A 576 -22.45 7.09 12.83
CA SER A 576 -21.88 6.47 14.02
C SER A 576 -20.84 5.43 13.65
N MET A 577 -19.70 5.48 14.31
CA MET A 577 -18.64 4.49 14.16
C MET A 577 -19.00 3.26 14.98
N HIS A 578 -19.55 2.21 14.35
CA HIS A 578 -19.98 0.99 15.08
C HIS A 578 -18.81 0.07 15.46
N ASN A 579 -17.72 0.09 14.74
CA ASN A 579 -16.50 -0.64 15.10
C ASN A 579 -15.29 0.22 14.68
N PRO A 580 -14.83 1.14 15.53
CA PRO A 580 -13.58 1.84 15.29
C PRO A 580 -12.44 0.82 15.19
N PRO A 581 -11.37 1.10 14.43
CA PRO A 581 -10.15 0.30 14.48
C PRO A 581 -9.68 0.21 15.94
N SER A 582 -9.07 -0.93 16.31
CA SER A 582 -8.38 -1.02 17.61
C SER A 582 -7.31 0.07 17.71
N GLU A 583 -6.88 0.41 18.93
CA GLU A 583 -5.77 1.36 19.12
C GLU A 583 -4.52 0.92 18.34
N GLU A 584 -4.21 -0.37 18.33
CA GLU A 584 -3.11 -0.95 17.54
C GLU A 584 -3.33 -0.75 16.03
N GLY A 585 -4.57 -0.95 15.54
CA GLY A 585 -4.93 -0.68 14.15
C GLY A 585 -4.78 0.79 13.78
N ILE A 586 -5.15 1.71 14.68
CA ILE A 586 -4.94 3.15 14.49
C ILE A 586 -3.44 3.47 14.45
N GLU A 587 -2.64 2.83 15.28
CA GLU A 587 -1.19 3.02 15.27
C GLU A 587 -0.53 2.54 13.97
N GLU A 588 -0.98 1.40 13.41
CA GLU A 588 -0.51 0.93 12.10
C GLU A 588 -0.89 1.91 10.99
N GLU A 589 -2.16 2.38 10.96
CA GLU A 589 -2.62 3.37 9.98
C GLU A 589 -1.88 4.72 10.15
N ARG A 590 -1.53 5.12 11.37
CA ARG A 590 -0.71 6.30 11.64
C ARG A 590 0.71 6.15 11.08
N ARG A 591 1.31 4.95 11.20
CA ARG A 591 2.59 4.64 10.54
C ARG A 591 2.46 4.68 9.02
N LEU A 592 1.32 4.24 8.49
CA LEU A 592 1.06 4.32 7.05
C LEU A 592 0.96 5.77 6.55
N PHE A 593 0.30 6.65 7.30
CA PHE A 593 0.27 8.08 6.99
C PHE A 593 1.68 8.71 7.09
N TYR A 594 2.43 8.38 8.12
CA TYR A 594 3.83 8.77 8.26
C TYR A 594 4.69 8.33 7.07
N VAL A 595 4.51 7.09 6.60
CA VAL A 595 5.17 6.62 5.38
C VAL A 595 4.78 7.49 4.20
N GLY A 596 3.50 7.77 4.00
CA GLY A 596 3.00 8.57 2.88
C GLY A 596 3.60 9.97 2.82
N ILE A 597 3.50 10.74 3.90
CA ILE A 597 4.03 12.11 3.94
C ILE A 597 5.55 12.14 3.76
N THR A 598 6.27 11.17 4.31
CA THR A 598 7.74 11.09 4.22
C THR A 598 8.27 10.60 2.87
N ARG A 599 7.39 10.34 1.88
CA ARG A 599 7.82 10.11 0.47
C ARG A 599 8.19 11.40 -0.25
N THR A 600 7.78 12.53 0.28
CA THR A 600 7.94 13.87 -0.32
C THR A 600 9.36 14.42 -0.12
N LYS A 601 9.87 15.10 -1.14
CA LYS A 601 11.11 15.92 -1.05
C LYS A 601 10.80 17.41 -0.99
N GLN A 602 10.03 17.94 -1.94
CA GLN A 602 9.86 19.37 -2.15
C GLN A 602 8.45 19.87 -1.83
N GLN A 603 7.39 19.24 -2.37
CA GLN A 603 6.02 19.69 -2.15
C GLN A 603 5.12 18.53 -1.75
N LEU A 604 4.41 18.72 -0.64
CA LEU A 604 3.35 17.83 -0.17
C LEU A 604 2.00 18.55 -0.31
N HIS A 605 1.13 17.98 -1.10
CA HIS A 605 -0.26 18.43 -1.24
C HIS A 605 -1.16 17.41 -0.53
N MET A 606 -1.97 17.84 0.40
CA MET A 606 -2.95 17.01 1.10
C MET A 606 -4.36 17.48 0.75
N VAL A 607 -5.16 16.61 0.12
CA VAL A 607 -6.54 16.89 -0.28
C VAL A 607 -7.47 16.22 0.72
N ALA A 608 -8.22 17.03 1.46
CA ALA A 608 -9.11 16.58 2.54
C ALA A 608 -10.46 17.31 2.47
N PRO A 609 -11.55 16.71 2.97
CA PRO A 609 -12.79 17.45 3.16
C PRO A 609 -12.61 18.56 4.19
N LEU A 610 -13.28 19.68 3.98
CA LEU A 610 -13.39 20.73 4.98
C LEU A 610 -14.34 20.28 6.09
N ASP A 611 -13.97 20.60 7.32
CA ASP A 611 -14.72 20.25 8.50
C ASP A 611 -14.58 21.39 9.50
N GLU A 612 -15.69 21.81 10.11
CA GLU A 612 -15.66 22.90 11.10
C GLU A 612 -14.73 22.59 12.26
N GLY A 613 -14.69 21.34 12.72
CA GLY A 613 -13.75 20.88 13.74
C GLY A 613 -12.31 21.05 13.29
N LEU A 614 -11.99 20.71 12.05
CA LEU A 614 -10.67 20.90 11.47
C LEU A 614 -10.31 22.40 11.38
N THR A 615 -11.23 23.23 10.93
CA THR A 615 -11.04 24.68 10.84
C THR A 615 -10.76 25.31 12.20
N LEU A 616 -11.56 24.96 13.21
CA LEU A 616 -11.35 25.43 14.59
C LEU A 616 -10.00 24.98 15.14
N TRP A 617 -9.61 23.75 14.87
CA TRP A 617 -8.36 23.19 15.33
C TRP A 617 -7.14 23.85 14.66
N LEU A 618 -7.15 24.05 13.35
CA LEU A 618 -6.11 24.75 12.61
C LEU A 618 -5.93 26.20 13.12
N ASN A 619 -7.03 26.89 13.44
CA ASN A 619 -6.99 28.27 13.90
C ASN A 619 -6.50 28.41 15.35
N LYS A 620 -6.75 27.41 16.20
CA LYS A 620 -6.36 27.45 17.62
C LYS A 620 -4.88 27.14 17.88
N ARG A 621 -4.13 26.65 16.93
CA ARG A 621 -2.71 26.25 17.08
C ARG A 621 -2.46 25.17 18.15
N TRP A 622 -3.44 24.35 18.56
CA TRP A 622 -3.35 23.45 19.70
C TRP A 622 -3.44 21.96 19.34
N ASP A 623 -2.89 21.13 20.20
CA ASP A 623 -2.90 19.67 20.19
C ASP A 623 -4.22 19.07 20.69
N SER A 624 -5.38 19.62 20.36
CA SER A 624 -6.66 18.99 20.73
C SER A 624 -6.93 17.75 19.87
N SER A 625 -7.46 16.70 20.49
CA SER A 625 -7.93 15.53 19.75
C SER A 625 -9.16 15.91 18.91
N PRO A 626 -9.27 15.39 17.66
CA PRO A 626 -10.44 15.64 16.82
C PRO A 626 -11.70 15.14 17.51
N THR A 627 -12.80 15.85 17.31
CA THR A 627 -14.12 15.41 17.81
C THR A 627 -14.60 14.21 16.98
N LYS A 628 -15.48 13.37 17.54
CA LYS A 628 -16.06 12.21 16.84
C LYS A 628 -16.83 12.58 15.56
N SER A 629 -17.20 13.84 15.41
CA SER A 629 -17.91 14.40 14.24
C SER A 629 -16.98 14.85 13.11
N SER A 630 -15.65 14.79 13.28
CA SER A 630 -14.69 15.19 12.25
C SER A 630 -14.81 14.32 11.00
N ILE A 631 -14.90 14.93 9.84
CA ILE A 631 -14.93 14.26 8.53
C ILE A 631 -13.51 14.07 7.98
N ALA A 632 -12.63 15.06 8.15
CA ALA A 632 -11.23 14.95 7.79
C ALA A 632 -10.52 13.90 8.64
N THR A 633 -9.53 13.22 8.05
CA THR A 633 -8.74 12.24 8.81
C THR A 633 -8.07 12.86 10.04
N ARG A 634 -8.11 12.14 11.17
CA ARG A 634 -7.41 12.53 12.40
C ARG A 634 -5.93 12.81 12.18
N PHE A 635 -5.30 12.17 11.20
CA PHE A 635 -3.88 12.32 10.94
C PHE A 635 -3.48 13.72 10.43
N VAL A 636 -4.40 14.42 9.74
CA VAL A 636 -4.19 15.83 9.36
C VAL A 636 -4.17 16.72 10.61
N TYR A 637 -5.04 16.46 11.59
CA TYR A 637 -5.02 17.17 12.88
C TYR A 637 -3.75 16.86 13.66
N GLU A 638 -3.39 15.57 13.74
CA GLU A 638 -2.22 15.11 14.48
C GLU A 638 -0.90 15.65 13.91
N ALA A 639 -0.88 15.94 12.60
CA ALA A 639 0.28 16.51 11.92
C ALA A 639 0.64 17.92 12.40
N GLY A 640 -0.32 18.70 12.92
CA GLY A 640 -0.06 20.02 13.46
C GLY A 640 0.48 21.02 12.43
N CYS A 641 -0.06 20.99 11.21
CA CYS A 641 0.48 21.70 10.04
C CYS A 641 0.82 23.17 10.31
N THR A 642 -0.13 23.94 10.90
CA THR A 642 0.08 25.37 11.15
C THR A 642 1.23 25.64 12.13
N SER A 643 1.29 24.91 13.25
CA SER A 643 2.36 25.10 14.24
C SER A 643 3.72 24.66 13.72
N CYS A 644 3.75 23.61 12.88
CA CYS A 644 4.95 23.13 12.22
C CYS A 644 5.47 24.13 11.19
N ALA A 645 4.60 24.74 10.40
CA ALA A 645 4.94 25.78 9.43
C ALA A 645 5.54 27.02 10.14
N VAL A 646 4.92 27.49 11.23
CA VAL A 646 5.42 28.63 12.02
C VAL A 646 6.83 28.33 12.55
N THR A 647 7.03 27.17 13.17
CA THR A 647 8.36 26.79 13.70
C THR A 647 9.40 26.64 12.59
N SER A 648 9.02 25.99 11.48
CA SER A 648 9.89 25.83 10.31
C SER A 648 10.35 27.16 9.74
N ASN A 649 9.42 28.10 9.56
CA ASN A 649 9.75 29.44 9.07
C ASN A 649 10.69 30.19 10.03
N ALA A 650 10.49 30.08 11.35
CA ALA A 650 11.39 30.67 12.33
C ALA A 650 12.80 30.04 12.24
N ILE A 651 12.93 28.75 11.96
CA ILE A 651 14.25 28.10 11.76
C ILE A 651 14.94 28.64 10.50
N TYR A 652 14.23 28.70 9.36
CA TYR A 652 14.80 29.19 8.11
C TYR A 652 15.19 30.70 8.18
N ASN A 653 14.46 31.48 8.98
CA ASN A 653 14.72 32.89 9.18
C ASN A 653 15.71 33.19 10.33
N ASN A 654 16.35 32.17 10.92
CA ASN A 654 17.25 32.27 12.08
C ASN A 654 16.62 32.96 13.31
N ALA A 655 15.27 32.93 13.41
CA ALA A 655 14.53 33.54 14.52
C ALA A 655 14.13 32.53 15.60
N ALA A 656 14.32 31.22 15.37
CA ALA A 656 13.81 30.15 16.23
C ALA A 656 14.35 30.21 17.68
N GLU A 657 15.56 30.67 17.90
CA GLU A 657 16.12 30.78 19.25
C GLU A 657 15.47 31.91 20.05
N LYS A 658 15.18 33.05 19.39
CA LYS A 658 14.52 34.19 20.03
C LYS A 658 13.05 33.89 20.37
N GLN A 659 12.40 33.05 19.58
CA GLN A 659 11.01 32.68 19.72
C GLN A 659 10.82 31.32 20.45
N ALA A 660 11.89 30.72 20.97
CA ALA A 660 11.84 29.38 21.55
C ALA A 660 10.83 29.21 22.69
N SER A 661 10.60 30.25 23.48
CA SER A 661 9.63 30.26 24.59
C SER A 661 8.17 30.22 24.12
N GLU A 662 7.91 30.64 22.89
CA GLU A 662 6.57 30.66 22.28
C GLU A 662 6.18 29.27 21.69
N PHE A 663 7.15 28.39 21.51
CA PHE A 663 6.95 27.08 20.92
C PHE A 663 6.56 26.04 21.98
N SER A 664 5.79 25.03 21.56
CA SER A 664 5.46 23.88 22.41
C SER A 664 6.74 23.18 22.91
N LYS A 665 6.66 22.49 24.05
CA LYS A 665 7.76 21.67 24.59
C LYS A 665 8.31 20.68 23.54
N PHE A 666 7.44 20.19 22.67
CA PHE A 666 7.81 19.29 21.60
C PHE A 666 8.65 19.99 20.51
N HIS A 667 8.27 21.18 20.06
CA HIS A 667 9.06 21.96 19.11
C HIS A 667 10.38 22.43 19.71
N GLN A 668 10.42 22.75 21.00
CA GLN A 668 11.66 23.03 21.73
C GLN A 668 12.60 21.82 21.78
N TRP A 669 12.06 20.59 21.91
CA TRP A 669 12.84 19.36 21.81
C TRP A 669 13.46 19.23 20.41
N TYR A 670 12.67 19.47 19.34
CA TYR A 670 13.18 19.48 17.98
C TYR A 670 14.35 20.45 17.78
N LEU A 671 14.24 21.67 18.28
CA LEU A 671 15.31 22.67 18.21
C LEU A 671 16.58 22.25 18.96
N ARG A 672 16.45 21.58 20.10
CA ARG A 672 17.60 21.03 20.83
C ARG A 672 18.32 19.93 20.03
N ASP A 673 17.57 19.02 19.43
CA ASP A 673 18.13 17.96 18.61
C ASP A 673 18.76 18.51 17.33
N LEU A 674 18.16 19.55 16.73
CA LEU A 674 18.73 20.25 15.59
C LEU A 674 20.10 20.87 15.92
N LYS A 675 20.25 21.47 17.11
CA LYS A 675 21.55 22.03 17.56
C LYS A 675 22.59 20.92 17.70
N ARG A 676 22.26 19.77 18.25
CA ARG A 676 23.18 18.62 18.41
C ARG A 676 23.68 18.06 17.07
N LEU A 677 22.91 18.18 16.00
CA LEU A 677 23.26 17.66 14.67
C LEU A 677 24.05 18.65 13.81
N LYS A 678 24.07 19.94 14.18
CA LYS A 678 24.85 20.99 13.49
C LYS A 678 26.35 20.97 13.79
N VAL A 679 26.83 20.08 14.66
CA VAL A 679 28.23 19.95 15.03
C VAL A 679 29.02 18.99 14.14
#